data_586d608159f4380588967d76ffa4225c
#
_entry.id   586d608159f4380588967d76ffa4225c
#
_cell.length_a   1.000
_cell.length_b   1.000
_cell.length_c   1.000
_cell.angle_alpha   90.00
_cell.angle_beta   90.00
_cell.angle_gamma   90.00
#
_symmetry.space_group_name_H-M   'P 1'
#
loop_
_entity.id
_entity.type
_entity.pdbx_description
1 polymer ?
#
loop_
_entity_poly.entity_id
_entity_poly.type
_entity_poly.pdbx_seq_one_letter_code
_entity_poly.pdbx_strand_id
1 'polypeptide(L)'
;MNKKLAIFFLSTGVIGSPAFADDEDIYKFDDVFITSMGLKQSTSKSARPVTVLSGKELQTKMGTTIGDTLKNELGVTSQSFGAGVGTPVIRGQSGPRVRVMQNSLGNNDVSNLSPDHANGVNPIIAERIEVLRGPSTLLYGNGAIGGVVNVIDNRIPEQVPDKVLGGAGMQRYDSATNLTSSALKLEGGKELFAYHLDGFYNDQGNTHIGGQPIDDALAHQTQPDLDIVDNPNGVINNSNARSRGGSAGASVIGDVGLVGAAINSLENNYGIPPNGTGGAPIRVQMNQTKYDFKGQLNKPFALAEELRMKFGYTDYKHVELDDGVPATTFTNQSYESRLELEHQPIGIVKGVLGFQSVNSQFAALGAEALVPKSAIDSYGLFAVESFAVRDVTYELGVRGEWQGIAPETTYSSVSYVPLSGSVSALWDITKQHQLSLAVTQSQRAPQVQELFSNGVHEATMSYEKGDVNLRKEISYNLDLGYKFNTDWMTSELNLFHNWVNDYIYQQQASYVIEDLPVLQSAQANAIFKGFEAKTIFPLMQNSYGAVDLTLFGDYTRGSFDQGGNVPRMPPLRYGFELSYEKNDITTQARLTRGEAQNDAGENQSNTPGYLLLNLGAQYQVASFHESQVMVFAAGKNMLNENIRNSTSYLRNFA
;
A
#
# COMPACT_ATOMS: atom_id res chain seq x y z
N MET A 1 -34.10 21.32 10.31
CA MET A 1 -33.89 20.09 11.11
C MET A 1 -34.12 18.89 10.21
N ASN A 2 -33.21 18.58 9.34
CA ASN A 2 -33.27 17.39 8.49
C ASN A 2 -32.30 16.35 9.08
N LYS A 3 -32.88 15.35 9.76
CA LYS A 3 -32.16 14.15 10.17
C LYS A 3 -31.80 13.40 8.91
N LYS A 4 -30.58 13.56 8.41
CA LYS A 4 -30.04 12.69 7.37
C LYS A 4 -29.52 11.40 8.01
N LEU A 5 -30.04 10.34 7.49
CA LEU A 5 -29.93 8.95 7.83
C LEU A 5 -28.47 8.49 7.89
N ALA A 6 -28.16 7.72 8.94
CA ALA A 6 -26.91 6.97 9.03
C ALA A 6 -26.81 5.99 7.86
N ILE A 7 -25.67 6.00 7.20
CA ILE A 7 -25.40 5.23 5.99
C ILE A 7 -24.93 3.83 6.42
N PHE A 8 -25.71 2.80 6.13
CA PHE A 8 -25.35 1.41 6.37
C PHE A 8 -24.90 0.75 5.07
N PHE A 9 -23.75 0.07 5.14
CA PHE A 9 -23.35 -0.89 4.10
C PHE A 9 -23.95 -2.24 4.42
N LEU A 10 -24.66 -2.83 3.50
CA LEU A 10 -25.11 -4.22 3.60
C LEU A 10 -24.42 -5.03 2.51
N SER A 11 -23.64 -6.03 2.87
CA SER A 11 -23.09 -6.97 1.91
C SER A 11 -23.31 -8.39 2.37
N THR A 12 -23.59 -9.26 1.43
CA THR A 12 -23.76 -10.68 1.62
C THR A 12 -22.65 -11.42 0.89
N GLY A 13 -21.89 -12.25 1.61
CA GLY A 13 -20.89 -13.12 1.00
C GLY A 13 -21.23 -14.58 1.24
N VAL A 14 -21.07 -15.41 0.24
CA VAL A 14 -21.04 -16.86 0.39
C VAL A 14 -19.58 -17.27 0.29
N ILE A 15 -19.00 -17.68 1.41
CA ILE A 15 -17.59 -18.11 1.48
C ILE A 15 -17.58 -19.63 1.63
N GLY A 16 -17.04 -20.33 0.64
CA GLY A 16 -16.61 -21.71 0.81
C GLY A 16 -15.31 -21.68 1.61
N SER A 17 -15.27 -22.29 2.79
CA SER A 17 -14.11 -22.24 3.67
C SER A 17 -12.88 -22.86 3.01
N PRO A 18 -11.71 -22.18 3.03
CA PRO A 18 -10.47 -22.90 3.24
C PRO A 18 -10.51 -23.49 4.65
N ALA A 19 -10.01 -24.69 4.84
CA ALA A 19 -9.86 -25.28 6.17
C ALA A 19 -8.92 -24.36 6.97
N PHE A 20 -9.47 -23.56 7.88
CA PHE A 20 -8.69 -22.92 8.92
C PHE A 20 -8.59 -23.88 10.09
N ALA A 21 -7.39 -24.03 10.61
CA ALA A 21 -7.07 -24.82 11.78
C ALA A 21 -7.92 -24.40 12.99
N ASP A 22 -8.12 -25.35 13.90
CA ASP A 22 -8.94 -25.31 15.07
C ASP A 22 -8.85 -24.01 15.90
N ASP A 23 -10.03 -23.57 16.33
CA ASP A 23 -10.33 -22.50 17.30
C ASP A 23 -9.81 -22.82 18.72
N GLU A 24 -8.53 -22.64 18.97
CA GLU A 24 -8.04 -22.53 20.36
C GLU A 24 -6.79 -21.67 20.43
N ASP A 25 -6.90 -20.33 20.27
CA ASP A 25 -5.93 -19.35 20.81
C ASP A 25 -6.25 -17.92 20.33
N ILE A 26 -7.34 -17.34 20.81
CA ILE A 26 -7.88 -16.02 20.35
C ILE A 26 -7.00 -14.81 20.74
N TYR A 27 -5.93 -14.98 21.50
CA TYR A 27 -5.13 -13.86 22.04
C TYR A 27 -3.60 -13.96 21.86
N LYS A 28 -3.14 -14.76 20.94
CA LYS A 28 -1.79 -14.55 20.37
C LYS A 28 -1.96 -13.66 19.15
N PHE A 29 -1.07 -12.65 18.95
CA PHE A 29 -0.82 -12.14 17.62
C PHE A 29 -0.70 -13.36 16.74
N ASP A 30 -1.70 -13.63 15.90
CA ASP A 30 -1.67 -14.80 15.04
C ASP A 30 -0.30 -14.86 14.40
N ASP A 31 0.39 -15.99 14.53
CA ASP A 31 1.69 -16.21 13.91
C ASP A 31 1.50 -16.29 12.39
N VAL A 32 1.08 -15.18 11.80
CA VAL A 32 0.92 -15.04 10.35
C VAL A 32 2.32 -15.00 9.74
N PHE A 33 2.60 -15.96 8.90
CA PHE A 33 3.85 -15.97 8.17
C PHE A 33 3.87 -14.84 7.14
N ILE A 34 4.93 -14.04 7.22
CA ILE A 34 5.16 -12.93 6.30
C ILE A 34 5.89 -13.50 5.09
N THR A 35 5.27 -13.41 3.91
CA THR A 35 5.90 -13.87 2.66
C THR A 35 6.82 -12.83 2.04
N SER A 36 6.63 -11.57 2.43
CA SER A 36 7.50 -10.47 1.99
C SER A 36 8.81 -10.36 2.78
N MET A 37 9.14 -11.32 3.65
CA MET A 37 10.48 -11.44 4.25
C MET A 37 11.23 -12.59 3.58
N GLY A 38 12.50 -12.39 3.26
CA GLY A 38 13.31 -13.39 2.53
C GLY A 38 13.35 -14.76 3.21
N LEU A 39 13.38 -14.79 4.55
CA LEU A 39 13.13 -15.97 5.37
C LEU A 39 11.64 -15.99 5.77
N LYS A 40 11.01 -17.16 5.72
CA LYS A 40 9.63 -17.35 6.22
C LYS A 40 9.64 -17.13 7.74
N GLN A 41 9.22 -15.95 8.18
CA GLN A 41 9.14 -15.58 9.60
C GLN A 41 7.70 -15.25 9.96
N SER A 42 7.32 -15.53 11.22
CA SER A 42 6.05 -15.04 11.75
C SER A 42 6.15 -13.55 12.15
N THR A 43 5.00 -12.87 12.21
CA THR A 43 4.91 -11.47 12.65
C THR A 43 5.50 -11.26 14.05
N SER A 44 5.39 -12.26 14.94
CA SER A 44 5.93 -12.22 16.30
C SER A 44 7.46 -12.24 16.34
N LYS A 45 8.11 -12.82 15.32
CA LYS A 45 9.58 -12.96 15.23
C LYS A 45 10.25 -11.92 14.34
N SER A 46 9.50 -10.93 13.86
CA SER A 46 10.06 -9.83 13.10
C SER A 46 10.59 -8.73 14.02
N ALA A 47 11.86 -8.33 13.82
CA ALA A 47 12.44 -7.16 14.47
C ALA A 47 11.94 -5.83 13.89
N ARG A 48 11.20 -5.86 12.77
CA ARG A 48 10.62 -4.68 12.11
C ARG A 48 9.11 -4.69 12.26
N PRO A 49 8.46 -3.51 12.35
CA PRO A 49 7.01 -3.45 12.43
C PRO A 49 6.38 -3.87 11.11
N VAL A 50 5.52 -4.88 11.20
CA VAL A 50 4.75 -5.40 10.06
C VAL A 50 3.27 -5.43 10.44
N THR A 51 2.42 -5.03 9.51
CA THR A 51 0.96 -5.21 9.62
C THR A 51 0.52 -6.20 8.57
N VAL A 52 -0.32 -7.16 8.95
CA VAL A 52 -0.96 -8.10 8.03
C VAL A 52 -2.46 -7.97 8.19
N LEU A 53 -3.14 -7.59 7.11
CA LEU A 53 -4.60 -7.62 7.04
C LEU A 53 -5.04 -8.86 6.29
N SER A 54 -5.89 -9.68 6.88
CA SER A 54 -6.42 -10.91 6.29
C SER A 54 -7.82 -11.22 6.80
N GLY A 55 -8.50 -12.18 6.18
CA GLY A 55 -9.78 -12.73 6.63
C GLY A 55 -10.85 -11.67 6.92
N LYS A 56 -11.53 -11.80 8.07
CA LYS A 56 -12.64 -10.92 8.51
C LYS A 56 -12.20 -9.44 8.64
N GLU A 57 -10.98 -9.21 9.12
CA GLU A 57 -10.43 -7.85 9.30
C GLU A 57 -10.25 -7.14 7.95
N LEU A 58 -9.65 -7.82 6.97
CA LEU A 58 -9.49 -7.27 5.61
C LEU A 58 -10.84 -6.97 4.98
N GLN A 59 -11.83 -7.86 5.10
CA GLN A 59 -13.17 -7.66 4.55
C GLN A 59 -13.86 -6.43 5.12
N THR A 60 -13.74 -6.18 6.42
CA THR A 60 -14.37 -5.03 7.09
C THR A 60 -13.67 -3.70 6.73
N LYS A 61 -12.35 -3.72 6.62
CA LYS A 61 -11.52 -2.53 6.32
C LYS A 61 -11.42 -2.22 4.83
N MET A 62 -11.80 -3.15 3.97
CA MET A 62 -11.67 -3.06 2.52
C MET A 62 -12.24 -1.75 1.95
N GLY A 63 -11.41 -1.04 1.21
CA GLY A 63 -11.77 0.13 0.42
C GLY A 63 -11.84 -0.20 -1.07
N THR A 64 -12.00 0.83 -1.91
CA THR A 64 -11.95 0.70 -3.38
C THR A 64 -10.52 0.71 -3.91
N THR A 65 -9.58 1.26 -3.13
CA THR A 65 -8.15 1.34 -3.46
C THR A 65 -7.31 0.74 -2.33
N ILE A 66 -6.05 0.42 -2.62
CA ILE A 66 -5.10 -0.08 -1.61
C ILE A 66 -4.86 0.97 -0.51
N GLY A 67 -4.71 2.23 -0.88
CA GLY A 67 -4.54 3.31 0.10
C GLY A 67 -5.76 3.48 1.01
N ASP A 68 -6.99 3.41 0.46
CA ASP A 68 -8.22 3.49 1.26
C ASP A 68 -8.37 2.30 2.21
N THR A 69 -7.97 1.10 1.78
CA THR A 69 -7.98 -0.10 2.60
C THR A 69 -7.05 0.03 3.82
N LEU A 70 -5.87 0.64 3.63
CA LEU A 70 -4.81 0.70 4.62
C LEU A 70 -4.77 1.98 5.47
N LYS A 71 -5.52 3.03 5.11
CA LYS A 71 -5.41 4.39 5.71
C LYS A 71 -5.61 4.47 7.23
N ASN A 72 -6.25 3.47 7.82
CA ASN A 72 -6.52 3.41 9.27
C ASN A 72 -5.51 2.54 10.03
N GLU A 73 -4.50 1.96 9.35
CA GLU A 73 -3.43 1.22 10.00
C GLU A 73 -2.41 2.20 10.61
N LEU A 74 -1.73 1.76 11.68
CA LEU A 74 -0.72 2.57 12.36
C LEU A 74 0.45 2.87 11.42
N GLY A 75 0.86 4.13 11.39
CA GLY A 75 1.94 4.60 10.52
C GLY A 75 1.59 4.62 9.03
N VAL A 76 0.32 4.33 8.66
CA VAL A 76 -0.13 4.32 7.26
C VAL A 76 -1.28 5.29 7.07
N THR A 77 -1.21 6.08 5.99
CA THR A 77 -2.28 6.95 5.51
C THR A 77 -2.46 6.73 4.01
N SER A 78 -3.37 7.46 3.40
CA SER A 78 -3.59 7.40 1.95
C SER A 78 -3.39 8.76 1.32
N GLN A 79 -2.60 8.82 0.27
CA GLN A 79 -2.60 9.93 -0.66
C GLN A 79 -3.69 9.64 -1.69
N SER A 80 -4.75 10.44 -1.66
CA SER A 80 -5.85 10.29 -2.61
C SER A 80 -5.84 11.41 -3.65
N PHE A 81 -6.31 11.06 -4.86
CA PHE A 81 -6.62 12.02 -5.92
C PHE A 81 -8.02 11.71 -6.45
N GLY A 82 -9.02 11.88 -5.59
CA GLY A 82 -10.38 11.41 -5.81
C GLY A 82 -10.59 9.95 -5.42
N ALA A 83 -11.82 9.45 -5.60
CA ALA A 83 -12.24 8.12 -5.13
C ALA A 83 -11.62 6.95 -5.93
N GLY A 84 -11.14 7.23 -7.16
CA GLY A 84 -10.48 6.23 -8.02
C GLY A 84 -8.99 6.05 -7.72
N VAL A 85 -8.37 6.96 -6.99
CA VAL A 85 -6.92 6.98 -6.72
C VAL A 85 -6.65 7.05 -5.23
N GLY A 86 -5.99 6.04 -4.70
CA GLY A 86 -5.55 5.99 -3.31
C GLY A 86 -4.25 5.21 -3.18
N THR A 87 -3.15 5.95 -3.00
CA THR A 87 -1.82 5.39 -2.88
C THR A 87 -1.40 5.34 -1.40
N PRO A 88 -0.85 4.24 -0.89
CA PRO A 88 -0.43 4.15 0.51
C PRO A 88 0.74 5.10 0.80
N VAL A 89 0.66 5.76 1.94
CA VAL A 89 1.71 6.60 2.53
C VAL A 89 2.16 5.94 3.82
N ILE A 90 3.43 5.57 3.92
CA ILE A 90 4.01 4.88 5.07
C ILE A 90 4.95 5.83 5.79
N ARG A 91 4.67 6.17 7.06
CA ARG A 91 5.49 7.10 7.87
C ARG A 91 5.79 8.42 7.13
N GLY A 92 4.78 8.96 6.43
CA GLY A 92 4.90 10.18 5.63
C GLY A 92 5.66 10.02 4.30
N GLN A 93 6.09 8.82 3.94
CA GLN A 93 6.76 8.51 2.68
C GLN A 93 5.73 7.99 1.66
N SER A 94 5.77 8.48 0.42
CA SER A 94 4.82 8.13 -0.65
C SER A 94 5.50 8.05 -2.01
N GLY A 95 4.74 7.69 -3.05
CA GLY A 95 5.18 7.63 -4.44
C GLY A 95 6.38 6.70 -4.62
N PRO A 96 7.48 7.17 -5.24
CA PRO A 96 8.65 6.32 -5.54
C PRO A 96 9.36 5.72 -4.31
N ARG A 97 8.92 6.04 -3.09
CA ARG A 97 9.51 5.53 -1.83
C ARG A 97 8.72 4.39 -1.19
N VAL A 98 7.48 4.16 -1.64
CA VAL A 98 6.65 3.05 -1.17
C VAL A 98 6.36 2.11 -2.33
N ARG A 99 6.90 0.90 -2.26
CA ARG A 99 6.73 -0.08 -3.31
C ARG A 99 5.44 -0.87 -3.11
N VAL A 100 4.50 -0.75 -4.03
CA VAL A 100 3.30 -1.60 -4.10
C VAL A 100 3.62 -2.82 -4.94
N MET A 101 3.36 -4.00 -4.40
CA MET A 101 3.66 -5.29 -5.01
C MET A 101 2.44 -6.20 -5.02
N GLN A 102 2.48 -7.18 -5.88
CA GLN A 102 1.54 -8.28 -5.92
C GLN A 102 2.31 -9.61 -5.96
N ASN A 103 2.08 -10.47 -4.97
CA ASN A 103 2.80 -11.74 -4.81
C ASN A 103 4.34 -11.59 -4.79
N SER A 104 4.85 -10.49 -4.18
CA SER A 104 6.27 -10.14 -4.07
C SER A 104 6.96 -9.74 -5.38
N LEU A 105 6.22 -9.52 -6.46
CA LEU A 105 6.68 -8.84 -7.67
C LEU A 105 6.11 -7.42 -7.72
N GLY A 106 6.86 -6.48 -8.25
CA GLY A 106 6.41 -5.11 -8.43
C GLY A 106 5.16 -5.05 -9.30
N ASN A 107 4.29 -4.08 -9.02
CA ASN A 107 3.13 -3.90 -9.86
C ASN A 107 3.49 -3.39 -11.26
N ASN A 108 4.62 -2.65 -11.36
CA ASN A 108 5.18 -2.15 -12.61
C ASN A 108 4.19 -1.33 -13.45
N ASP A 109 3.29 -0.64 -12.76
CA ASP A 109 2.41 0.40 -13.31
C ASP A 109 3.12 1.75 -13.36
N VAL A 110 2.40 2.82 -13.69
CA VAL A 110 2.92 4.20 -13.69
C VAL A 110 2.39 5.04 -12.52
N SER A 111 1.85 4.41 -11.47
CA SER A 111 1.31 5.12 -10.30
C SER A 111 2.36 5.92 -9.51
N ASN A 112 3.64 5.59 -9.66
CA ASN A 112 4.73 6.34 -9.05
C ASN A 112 5.16 7.58 -9.86
N LEU A 113 4.66 7.73 -11.08
CA LEU A 113 5.00 8.84 -11.97
C LEU A 113 4.26 10.11 -11.56
N SER A 114 2.97 9.98 -11.25
CA SER A 114 2.10 11.08 -10.88
C SER A 114 1.12 10.69 -9.78
N PRO A 115 0.70 11.64 -8.93
CA PRO A 115 -0.21 11.38 -7.80
C PRO A 115 -1.65 11.05 -8.19
N ASP A 116 -2.07 11.36 -9.40
CA ASP A 116 -3.40 11.09 -9.97
C ASP A 116 -3.48 9.72 -10.70
N HIS A 117 -2.36 9.01 -10.80
CA HIS A 117 -2.33 7.68 -11.39
C HIS A 117 -2.65 6.59 -10.35
N ALA A 118 -3.69 5.79 -10.61
CA ALA A 118 -4.10 4.70 -9.73
C ALA A 118 -3.10 3.53 -9.75
N ASN A 119 -2.96 2.85 -8.60
CA ASN A 119 -2.24 1.59 -8.55
C ASN A 119 -2.98 0.51 -9.34
N GLY A 120 -2.25 -0.28 -10.11
CA GLY A 120 -2.77 -1.40 -10.90
C GLY A 120 -3.05 -2.66 -10.07
N VAL A 121 -3.50 -2.51 -8.81
CA VAL A 121 -3.90 -3.60 -7.91
C VAL A 121 -5.21 -3.25 -7.24
N ASN A 122 -6.17 -4.19 -7.24
CA ASN A 122 -7.44 -4.03 -6.55
C ASN A 122 -7.47 -4.89 -5.27
N PRO A 123 -7.81 -4.33 -4.09
CA PRO A 123 -7.82 -5.07 -2.82
C PRO A 123 -8.90 -6.18 -2.74
N ILE A 124 -9.94 -6.14 -3.58
CA ILE A 124 -11.09 -7.06 -3.50
C ILE A 124 -10.72 -8.53 -3.73
N ILE A 125 -9.64 -8.78 -4.48
CA ILE A 125 -9.13 -10.12 -4.77
C ILE A 125 -8.05 -10.59 -3.77
N ALA A 126 -7.66 -9.73 -2.83
CA ALA A 126 -6.59 -10.04 -1.89
C ALA A 126 -7.04 -11.07 -0.84
N GLU A 127 -6.22 -12.08 -0.59
CA GLU A 127 -6.35 -12.95 0.58
C GLU A 127 -5.76 -12.30 1.82
N ARG A 128 -4.63 -11.59 1.63
CA ARG A 128 -4.02 -10.76 2.67
C ARG A 128 -3.20 -9.63 2.06
N ILE A 129 -3.00 -8.60 2.85
CA ILE A 129 -2.15 -7.46 2.51
C ILE A 129 -1.10 -7.32 3.61
N GLU A 130 0.17 -7.40 3.24
CA GLU A 130 1.32 -7.23 4.13
C GLU A 130 1.88 -5.83 3.96
N VAL A 131 2.06 -5.09 5.08
CA VAL A 131 2.66 -3.76 5.08
C VAL A 131 3.92 -3.78 5.93
N LEU A 132 5.07 -3.63 5.28
CA LEU A 132 6.37 -3.51 5.92
C LEU A 132 6.69 -2.03 6.07
N ARG A 133 6.79 -1.56 7.31
CA ARG A 133 7.09 -0.15 7.61
C ARG A 133 8.58 0.07 7.78
N GLY A 134 9.07 1.18 7.27
CA GLY A 134 10.49 1.50 7.24
C GLY A 134 11.24 0.85 6.07
N PRO A 135 12.55 1.12 5.94
CA PRO A 135 13.31 0.71 4.78
C PRO A 135 13.35 -0.79 4.54
N SER A 136 12.84 -1.23 3.39
CA SER A 136 12.79 -2.62 2.94
C SER A 136 13.56 -2.84 1.63
N THR A 137 14.47 -1.91 1.30
CA THR A 137 15.29 -1.93 0.07
C THR A 137 16.16 -3.17 -0.04
N LEU A 138 16.56 -3.78 1.06
CA LEU A 138 17.35 -5.01 1.06
C LEU A 138 16.69 -6.12 0.25
N LEU A 139 15.40 -6.33 0.44
CA LEU A 139 14.68 -7.38 -0.23
C LEU A 139 14.10 -6.93 -1.58
N TYR A 140 13.67 -5.66 -1.68
CA TYR A 140 12.83 -5.20 -2.79
C TYR A 140 13.44 -4.08 -3.62
N GLY A 141 14.66 -3.65 -3.29
CA GLY A 141 15.45 -2.72 -4.08
C GLY A 141 14.91 -1.29 -4.10
N ASN A 142 15.26 -0.60 -5.16
CA ASN A 142 14.86 0.78 -5.39
C ASN A 142 13.33 0.94 -5.32
N GLY A 143 12.87 1.99 -4.64
CA GLY A 143 11.44 2.23 -4.40
C GLY A 143 10.89 1.67 -3.09
N ALA A 144 11.68 0.96 -2.27
CA ALA A 144 11.26 0.44 -0.96
C ALA A 144 11.94 1.13 0.23
N ILE A 145 12.42 2.38 0.06
CA ILE A 145 13.13 3.13 1.10
C ILE A 145 12.21 3.60 2.23
N GLY A 146 10.93 3.84 1.95
CA GLY A 146 9.89 4.20 2.94
C GLY A 146 9.12 2.99 3.46
N GLY A 147 8.97 1.96 2.65
CA GLY A 147 8.23 0.75 3.00
C GLY A 147 7.73 -0.03 1.80
N VAL A 148 6.98 -1.10 2.09
CA VAL A 148 6.41 -2.00 1.09
C VAL A 148 4.97 -2.32 1.45
N VAL A 149 4.11 -2.38 0.44
CA VAL A 149 2.77 -2.97 0.51
C VAL A 149 2.73 -4.15 -0.45
N ASN A 150 2.54 -5.35 0.07
CA ASN A 150 2.50 -6.58 -0.72
C ASN A 150 1.09 -7.18 -0.65
N VAL A 151 0.38 -7.14 -1.76
CA VAL A 151 -0.95 -7.74 -1.91
C VAL A 151 -0.76 -9.19 -2.34
N ILE A 152 -1.28 -10.11 -1.55
CA ILE A 152 -1.20 -11.53 -1.81
C ILE A 152 -2.58 -12.03 -2.18
N ASP A 153 -2.65 -12.62 -3.34
CA ASP A 153 -3.77 -13.43 -3.83
C ASP A 153 -3.25 -14.85 -4.13
N ASN A 154 -4.14 -15.78 -4.32
CA ASN A 154 -3.79 -17.18 -4.57
C ASN A 154 -3.85 -17.55 -6.07
N ARG A 155 -3.61 -16.59 -6.98
CA ARG A 155 -3.71 -16.85 -8.44
C ARG A 155 -2.80 -17.97 -8.94
N ILE A 156 -1.66 -18.20 -8.29
CA ILE A 156 -0.82 -19.38 -8.48
C ILE A 156 -0.86 -20.18 -7.18
N PRO A 157 -1.71 -21.21 -7.05
CA PRO A 157 -1.84 -21.97 -5.82
C PRO A 157 -0.52 -22.60 -5.36
N GLU A 158 -0.23 -22.50 -4.06
CA GLU A 158 1.00 -23.07 -3.46
C GLU A 158 0.72 -24.40 -2.76
N GLN A 159 -0.54 -24.77 -2.61
CA GLN A 159 -1.00 -26.02 -2.02
C GLN A 159 -2.14 -26.59 -2.86
N VAL A 160 -2.27 -27.90 -2.90
CA VAL A 160 -3.43 -28.54 -3.52
C VAL A 160 -4.60 -28.47 -2.53
N PRO A 161 -5.71 -27.78 -2.88
CA PRO A 161 -6.88 -27.74 -2.00
C PRO A 161 -7.46 -29.14 -1.76
N ASP A 162 -8.03 -29.37 -0.57
CA ASP A 162 -8.69 -30.64 -0.22
C ASP A 162 -9.90 -30.94 -1.11
N LYS A 163 -10.50 -29.88 -1.67
CA LYS A 163 -11.67 -30.00 -2.56
C LYS A 163 -11.25 -29.91 -4.03
N VAL A 164 -11.92 -30.71 -4.84
CA VAL A 164 -11.79 -30.60 -6.31
C VAL A 164 -12.31 -29.27 -6.79
N LEU A 165 -13.35 -28.73 -6.15
CA LEU A 165 -13.95 -27.43 -6.44
C LEU A 165 -14.45 -26.79 -5.15
N GLY A 166 -13.92 -25.64 -4.84
CA GLY A 166 -14.39 -24.68 -3.83
C GLY A 166 -14.60 -23.31 -4.43
N GLY A 167 -15.19 -22.40 -3.68
CA GLY A 167 -15.37 -21.03 -4.18
C GLY A 167 -15.92 -20.09 -3.13
N ALA A 168 -15.79 -18.80 -3.41
CA ALA A 168 -16.33 -17.71 -2.62
C ALA A 168 -16.93 -16.64 -3.50
N GLY A 169 -18.01 -16.02 -3.05
CA GLY A 169 -18.62 -14.88 -3.74
C GLY A 169 -18.90 -13.76 -2.77
N MET A 170 -18.73 -12.52 -3.20
CA MET A 170 -19.01 -11.33 -2.41
C MET A 170 -19.86 -10.35 -3.21
N GLN A 171 -20.87 -9.78 -2.55
CA GLN A 171 -21.64 -8.65 -3.05
C GLN A 171 -21.60 -7.53 -2.01
N ARG A 172 -21.24 -6.31 -2.41
CA ARG A 172 -21.16 -5.15 -1.53
C ARG A 172 -21.87 -3.95 -2.15
N TYR A 173 -22.52 -3.15 -1.30
CA TYR A 173 -23.07 -1.86 -1.65
C TYR A 173 -22.53 -0.78 -0.71
N ASP A 174 -22.19 0.41 -1.25
CA ASP A 174 -21.74 1.58 -0.50
C ASP A 174 -22.58 2.79 -0.90
N SER A 175 -23.29 3.37 0.04
CA SER A 175 -24.20 4.48 -0.22
C SER A 175 -23.50 5.85 -0.35
N ALA A 176 -22.24 6.01 0.11
CA ALA A 176 -21.50 7.27 -0.05
C ALA A 176 -21.13 7.53 -1.53
N THR A 177 -20.93 6.47 -2.30
CA THR A 177 -20.58 6.55 -3.71
C THR A 177 -21.58 5.79 -4.61
N ASN A 178 -22.68 5.25 -4.05
CA ASN A 178 -23.56 4.31 -4.74
C ASN A 178 -22.78 3.14 -5.37
N LEU A 179 -21.70 2.72 -4.71
CA LEU A 179 -20.86 1.62 -5.19
C LEU A 179 -21.65 0.31 -5.18
N THR A 180 -21.61 -0.37 -6.29
CA THR A 180 -21.94 -1.80 -6.38
C THR A 180 -20.65 -2.56 -6.69
N SER A 181 -20.32 -3.53 -5.85
CA SER A 181 -19.09 -4.32 -5.95
C SER A 181 -19.42 -5.80 -5.86
N SER A 182 -18.96 -6.58 -6.85
CA SER A 182 -19.16 -8.02 -6.92
C SER A 182 -17.83 -8.72 -7.15
N ALA A 183 -17.59 -9.82 -6.48
CA ALA A 183 -16.44 -10.67 -6.72
C ALA A 183 -16.82 -12.15 -6.63
N LEU A 184 -16.15 -12.96 -7.44
CA LEU A 184 -16.28 -14.43 -7.44
C LEU A 184 -14.88 -15.03 -7.50
N LYS A 185 -14.65 -16.06 -6.68
CA LYS A 185 -13.44 -16.86 -6.67
C LYS A 185 -13.80 -18.34 -6.73
N LEU A 186 -13.09 -19.10 -7.56
CA LEU A 186 -13.17 -20.55 -7.68
C LEU A 186 -11.77 -21.14 -7.56
N GLU A 187 -11.61 -22.11 -6.68
CA GLU A 187 -10.34 -22.80 -6.43
C GLU A 187 -10.60 -24.28 -6.31
N GLY A 188 -9.61 -25.07 -6.66
CA GLY A 188 -9.70 -26.49 -6.49
C GLY A 188 -8.43 -27.21 -6.89
N GLY A 189 -8.42 -28.52 -6.62
CA GLY A 189 -7.29 -29.33 -6.95
C GLY A 189 -7.56 -30.82 -6.83
N LYS A 190 -6.67 -31.61 -7.37
CA LYS A 190 -6.66 -33.05 -7.24
C LYS A 190 -5.25 -33.58 -7.49
N GLU A 191 -4.80 -34.49 -6.64
CA GLU A 191 -3.47 -35.12 -6.71
C GLU A 191 -2.36 -34.05 -6.64
N LEU A 192 -1.68 -33.76 -7.75
CA LEU A 192 -0.62 -32.77 -7.84
C LEU A 192 -1.09 -31.44 -8.45
N PHE A 193 -2.31 -31.37 -8.97
CA PHE A 193 -2.78 -30.23 -9.73
C PHE A 193 -3.69 -29.34 -8.89
N ALA A 194 -3.43 -28.03 -8.92
CA ALA A 194 -4.27 -27.01 -8.32
C ALA A 194 -4.57 -25.88 -9.31
N TYR A 195 -5.74 -25.26 -9.19
CA TYR A 195 -6.17 -24.15 -10.03
C TYR A 195 -6.88 -23.07 -9.24
N HIS A 196 -6.83 -21.86 -9.79
CA HIS A 196 -7.49 -20.66 -9.29
C HIS A 196 -8.11 -19.87 -10.44
N LEU A 197 -9.33 -19.38 -10.22
CA LEU A 197 -10.03 -18.45 -11.09
C LEU A 197 -10.70 -17.40 -10.22
N ASP A 198 -10.54 -16.13 -10.54
CA ASP A 198 -11.28 -15.04 -9.89
C ASP A 198 -11.76 -14.00 -10.90
N GLY A 199 -12.73 -13.21 -10.48
CA GLY A 199 -13.20 -12.07 -11.24
C GLY A 199 -13.96 -11.10 -10.34
N PHE A 200 -13.89 -9.81 -10.67
CA PHE A 200 -14.60 -8.77 -9.93
C PHE A 200 -15.11 -7.66 -10.85
N TYR A 201 -16.11 -6.95 -10.35
CA TYR A 201 -16.69 -5.76 -10.97
C TYR A 201 -17.05 -4.75 -9.89
N ASN A 202 -16.58 -3.51 -10.02
CA ASN A 202 -16.90 -2.37 -9.18
C ASN A 202 -17.44 -1.24 -10.05
N ASP A 203 -18.56 -0.64 -9.66
CA ASP A 203 -19.15 0.53 -10.30
C ASP A 203 -19.59 1.51 -9.23
N GLN A 204 -18.97 2.68 -9.19
CA GLN A 204 -19.25 3.73 -8.21
C GLN A 204 -19.59 5.06 -8.90
N GLY A 205 -20.59 5.73 -8.37
CA GLY A 205 -20.95 7.09 -8.73
C GLY A 205 -20.04 8.14 -8.07
N ASN A 206 -20.40 9.40 -8.24
CA ASN A 206 -19.72 10.49 -7.56
C ASN A 206 -19.85 10.39 -6.03
N THR A 207 -18.80 10.80 -5.31
CA THR A 207 -18.75 10.74 -3.85
C THR A 207 -19.66 11.79 -3.23
N HIS A 208 -20.58 11.36 -2.37
CA HIS A 208 -21.43 12.24 -1.57
C HIS A 208 -20.72 12.62 -0.27
N ILE A 209 -20.74 13.92 0.06
CA ILE A 209 -20.08 14.50 1.23
C ILE A 209 -21.02 15.40 2.01
N GLY A 210 -20.63 15.79 3.24
CA GLY A 210 -21.45 16.62 4.14
C GLY A 210 -21.43 18.14 3.89
N GLY A 211 -20.69 18.61 2.90
CA GLY A 211 -20.50 20.05 2.65
C GLY A 211 -20.03 20.33 1.23
N GLN A 212 -19.31 21.41 1.03
CA GLN A 212 -18.64 21.72 -0.23
C GLN A 212 -17.34 20.92 -0.36
N PRO A 213 -17.01 20.37 -1.55
CA PRO A 213 -15.74 19.67 -1.78
C PRO A 213 -14.54 20.58 -1.52
N ILE A 214 -14.53 21.80 -2.03
CA ILE A 214 -13.41 22.73 -1.89
C ILE A 214 -13.67 23.65 -0.70
N ASP A 215 -12.66 23.80 0.15
CA ASP A 215 -12.62 24.80 1.20
C ASP A 215 -11.99 26.07 0.63
N ASP A 216 -12.83 27.06 0.31
CA ASP A 216 -12.41 28.32 -0.33
C ASP A 216 -11.32 29.04 0.49
N ALA A 217 -11.44 29.04 1.82
CA ALA A 217 -10.48 29.71 2.69
C ALA A 217 -9.11 29.02 2.67
N LEU A 218 -9.08 27.69 2.66
CA LEU A 218 -7.84 26.92 2.55
C LEU A 218 -7.23 27.02 1.15
N ALA A 219 -8.05 26.99 0.09
CA ALA A 219 -7.58 27.13 -1.29
C ALA A 219 -6.91 28.49 -1.52
N HIS A 220 -7.54 29.60 -1.07
CA HIS A 220 -6.99 30.94 -1.21
C HIS A 220 -5.74 31.21 -0.35
N GLN A 221 -5.41 30.37 0.66
CA GLN A 221 -4.14 30.49 1.38
C GLN A 221 -2.92 30.21 0.49
N THR A 222 -3.07 29.32 -0.48
CA THR A 222 -1.97 28.90 -1.38
C THR A 222 -2.13 29.44 -2.79
N GLN A 223 -3.36 29.75 -3.20
CA GLN A 223 -3.72 30.28 -4.51
C GLN A 223 -4.69 31.46 -4.33
N PRO A 224 -4.20 32.67 -3.94
CA PRO A 224 -5.05 33.81 -3.61
C PRO A 224 -5.97 34.27 -4.75
N ASP A 225 -5.54 34.08 -5.99
CA ASP A 225 -6.24 34.52 -7.20
C ASP A 225 -7.10 33.41 -7.83
N LEU A 226 -7.26 32.24 -7.16
CA LEU A 226 -8.05 31.13 -7.68
C LEU A 226 -9.55 31.52 -7.72
N ASP A 227 -10.14 31.53 -8.91
CA ASP A 227 -11.58 31.74 -9.08
C ASP A 227 -12.31 30.37 -9.03
N ILE A 228 -13.03 30.13 -7.92
CA ILE A 228 -13.75 28.87 -7.69
C ILE A 228 -15.19 29.03 -8.18
N VAL A 229 -15.46 28.58 -9.40
CA VAL A 229 -16.78 28.69 -10.05
C VAL A 229 -17.60 27.40 -9.97
N ASP A 230 -16.97 26.24 -9.73
CA ASP A 230 -17.64 24.94 -9.60
C ASP A 230 -17.28 24.27 -8.25
N ASN A 231 -18.15 24.46 -7.26
CA ASN A 231 -18.01 23.93 -5.92
C ASN A 231 -19.37 23.49 -5.35
N PRO A 232 -20.00 22.44 -5.92
CA PRO A 232 -21.35 22.04 -5.57
C PRO A 232 -21.41 21.46 -4.17
N ASN A 233 -22.45 21.82 -3.39
CA ASN A 233 -22.65 21.29 -2.06
C ASN A 233 -23.12 19.84 -2.10
N GLY A 234 -22.48 18.97 -1.34
CA GLY A 234 -22.91 17.59 -1.08
C GLY A 234 -22.36 16.54 -2.05
N VAL A 235 -21.56 16.91 -3.05
CA VAL A 235 -21.00 15.97 -4.02
C VAL A 235 -19.63 16.44 -4.54
N ILE A 236 -18.73 15.49 -4.77
CA ILE A 236 -17.48 15.73 -5.49
C ILE A 236 -17.70 15.32 -6.95
N ASN A 237 -17.72 16.32 -7.84
CA ASN A 237 -17.90 16.10 -9.27
C ASN A 237 -16.75 15.27 -9.86
N ASN A 238 -17.03 14.51 -10.93
CA ASN A 238 -16.06 13.68 -11.65
C ASN A 238 -15.23 12.72 -10.76
N SER A 239 -15.78 12.28 -9.62
CA SER A 239 -15.13 11.34 -8.70
C SER A 239 -15.62 9.88 -8.91
N ASN A 240 -16.50 9.65 -9.87
CA ASN A 240 -17.01 8.33 -10.21
C ASN A 240 -15.92 7.45 -10.84
N ALA A 241 -15.99 6.15 -10.58
CA ALA A 241 -15.04 5.18 -11.14
C ALA A 241 -15.69 3.82 -11.41
N ARG A 242 -15.15 3.11 -12.38
CA ARG A 242 -15.53 1.74 -12.70
C ARG A 242 -14.26 0.90 -12.87
N SER A 243 -14.20 -0.23 -12.18
CA SER A 243 -13.11 -1.19 -12.36
C SER A 243 -13.62 -2.61 -12.50
N ARG A 244 -12.93 -3.40 -13.32
CA ARG A 244 -13.18 -4.83 -13.48
C ARG A 244 -11.89 -5.56 -13.75
N GLY A 245 -11.85 -6.80 -13.37
CA GLY A 245 -10.67 -7.62 -13.58
C GLY A 245 -10.88 -9.05 -13.16
N GLY A 246 -9.85 -9.83 -13.30
CA GLY A 246 -9.84 -11.21 -12.87
C GLY A 246 -8.55 -11.90 -13.19
N SER A 247 -8.38 -13.08 -12.64
CA SER A 247 -7.21 -13.92 -12.89
C SER A 247 -7.59 -15.38 -13.16
N ALA A 248 -6.69 -16.06 -13.85
CA ALA A 248 -6.72 -17.49 -14.04
C ALA A 248 -5.31 -18.05 -13.88
N GLY A 249 -5.16 -19.09 -13.07
CA GLY A 249 -3.87 -19.71 -12.88
C GLY A 249 -3.97 -21.16 -12.41
N ALA A 250 -2.85 -21.84 -12.53
CA ALA A 250 -2.73 -23.22 -12.14
C ALA A 250 -1.31 -23.55 -11.71
N SER A 251 -1.17 -24.61 -10.95
CA SER A 251 0.12 -25.14 -10.51
C SER A 251 0.12 -26.66 -10.44
N VAL A 252 1.33 -27.23 -10.59
CA VAL A 252 1.64 -28.62 -10.29
C VAL A 252 2.52 -28.61 -9.06
N ILE A 253 2.09 -29.31 -8.02
CA ILE A 253 2.66 -29.29 -6.68
C ILE A 253 2.97 -30.73 -6.25
N GLY A 254 4.20 -31.01 -5.85
CA GLY A 254 4.64 -32.31 -5.37
C GLY A 254 5.78 -32.17 -4.36
N ASP A 255 6.31 -33.30 -3.90
CA ASP A 255 7.35 -33.35 -2.87
C ASP A 255 8.64 -32.61 -3.29
N VAL A 256 8.95 -32.61 -4.57
CA VAL A 256 10.14 -31.96 -5.14
C VAL A 256 10.00 -30.44 -5.18
N GLY A 257 8.76 -29.94 -5.19
CA GLY A 257 8.47 -28.50 -5.28
C GLY A 257 7.19 -28.22 -6.04
N LEU A 258 7.09 -26.99 -6.58
CA LEU A 258 5.97 -26.56 -7.39
C LEU A 258 6.41 -25.80 -8.63
N VAL A 259 5.55 -25.81 -9.63
CA VAL A 259 5.62 -24.92 -10.79
C VAL A 259 4.20 -24.47 -11.14
N GLY A 260 4.03 -23.18 -11.38
CA GLY A 260 2.73 -22.62 -11.72
C GLY A 260 2.84 -21.34 -12.53
N ALA A 261 1.73 -21.00 -13.18
CA ALA A 261 1.60 -19.79 -13.97
C ALA A 261 0.19 -19.22 -13.84
N ALA A 262 0.08 -17.90 -14.02
CA ALA A 262 -1.20 -17.22 -14.03
C ALA A 262 -1.20 -16.04 -15.01
N ILE A 263 -2.41 -15.68 -15.44
CA ILE A 263 -2.70 -14.42 -16.13
C ILE A 263 -3.66 -13.61 -15.27
N ASN A 264 -3.45 -12.30 -15.21
CA ASN A 264 -4.34 -11.35 -14.56
C ASN A 264 -4.62 -10.18 -15.49
N SER A 265 -5.86 -9.69 -15.51
CA SER A 265 -6.27 -8.49 -16.24
C SER A 265 -7.01 -7.55 -15.31
N LEU A 266 -6.73 -6.24 -15.44
CA LEU A 266 -7.37 -5.17 -14.69
C LEU A 266 -7.68 -4.01 -15.63
N GLU A 267 -8.94 -3.58 -15.64
CA GLU A 267 -9.39 -2.35 -16.28
C GLU A 267 -9.88 -1.39 -15.18
N ASN A 268 -9.49 -0.12 -15.27
CA ASN A 268 -9.94 0.92 -14.35
C ASN A 268 -10.23 2.21 -15.12
N ASN A 269 -11.44 2.74 -15.00
CA ASN A 269 -11.87 4.00 -15.59
C ASN A 269 -12.36 4.92 -14.49
N TYR A 270 -11.65 6.01 -14.24
CA TYR A 270 -11.95 6.92 -13.15
C TYR A 270 -11.81 8.38 -13.55
N GLY A 271 -12.56 9.24 -12.88
CA GLY A 271 -12.45 10.69 -13.04
C GLY A 271 -11.50 11.30 -12.02
N ILE A 272 -10.90 12.42 -12.41
CA ILE A 272 -10.11 13.30 -11.55
C ILE A 272 -11.02 14.44 -11.08
N PRO A 273 -11.20 14.63 -9.75
CA PRO A 273 -11.99 15.74 -9.23
C PRO A 273 -11.47 17.08 -9.74
N PRO A 274 -12.36 17.99 -10.21
CA PRO A 274 -11.95 19.27 -10.73
C PRO A 274 -11.43 20.18 -9.60
N ASN A 275 -10.51 21.07 -9.94
CA ASN A 275 -9.93 22.05 -9.01
C ASN A 275 -10.86 23.26 -8.69
N GLY A 276 -12.10 23.25 -9.20
CA GLY A 276 -13.09 24.30 -8.99
C GLY A 276 -13.09 25.40 -10.04
N THR A 277 -12.14 25.48 -10.95
CA THR A 277 -12.07 26.53 -11.99
C THR A 277 -13.04 26.34 -13.16
N GLY A 278 -13.82 25.26 -13.16
CA GLY A 278 -14.78 24.98 -14.24
C GLY A 278 -14.15 24.47 -15.54
N GLY A 279 -12.93 23.95 -15.47
CA GLY A 279 -12.25 23.31 -16.60
C GLY A 279 -12.93 22.00 -17.05
N ALA A 280 -12.52 21.50 -18.21
CA ALA A 280 -13.01 20.24 -18.75
C ALA A 280 -12.72 19.05 -17.82
N PRO A 281 -13.60 18.03 -17.75
CA PRO A 281 -13.42 16.87 -16.87
C PRO A 281 -12.31 15.97 -17.40
N ILE A 282 -11.29 15.74 -16.59
CA ILE A 282 -10.20 14.77 -16.89
C ILE A 282 -10.63 13.38 -16.43
N ARG A 283 -10.43 12.38 -17.29
CA ARG A 283 -10.68 10.97 -16.97
C ARG A 283 -9.50 10.10 -17.39
N VAL A 284 -9.24 9.07 -16.62
CA VAL A 284 -8.18 8.11 -16.91
C VAL A 284 -8.81 6.73 -17.21
N GLN A 285 -8.42 6.14 -18.36
CA GLN A 285 -8.79 4.79 -18.77
C GLN A 285 -7.55 3.90 -18.75
N MET A 286 -7.44 3.04 -17.73
CA MET A 286 -6.30 2.18 -17.50
C MET A 286 -6.64 0.72 -17.83
N ASN A 287 -5.69 0.06 -18.51
CA ASN A 287 -5.69 -1.38 -18.78
C ASN A 287 -4.34 -1.95 -18.41
N GLN A 288 -4.34 -3.05 -17.68
CA GLN A 288 -3.13 -3.79 -17.31
C GLN A 288 -3.35 -5.28 -17.50
N THR A 289 -2.40 -5.95 -18.14
CA THR A 289 -2.34 -7.41 -18.19
C THR A 289 -1.00 -7.88 -17.63
N LYS A 290 -1.07 -8.84 -16.72
CA LYS A 290 0.13 -9.46 -16.11
C LYS A 290 0.15 -10.96 -16.39
N TYR A 291 1.34 -11.47 -16.68
CA TYR A 291 1.63 -12.88 -16.80
C TYR A 291 2.66 -13.23 -15.72
N ASP A 292 2.29 -14.07 -14.80
CA ASP A 292 3.11 -14.47 -13.68
C ASP A 292 3.51 -15.94 -13.79
N PHE A 293 4.75 -16.24 -13.45
CA PHE A 293 5.28 -17.59 -13.31
C PHE A 293 5.92 -17.73 -11.93
N LYS A 294 5.72 -18.87 -11.29
CA LYS A 294 6.33 -19.26 -10.02
C LYS A 294 6.90 -20.66 -10.10
N GLY A 295 8.14 -20.81 -9.64
CA GLY A 295 8.79 -22.10 -9.44
C GLY A 295 9.38 -22.19 -8.04
N GLN A 296 9.33 -23.37 -7.45
CA GLN A 296 9.97 -23.69 -6.19
C GLN A 296 10.54 -25.10 -6.28
N LEU A 297 11.77 -25.29 -5.84
CA LEU A 297 12.42 -26.60 -5.72
C LEU A 297 12.87 -26.80 -4.28
N ASN A 298 12.41 -27.88 -3.67
CA ASN A 298 12.78 -28.29 -2.33
C ASN A 298 14.09 -29.09 -2.39
N LYS A 299 15.10 -28.67 -1.64
CA LYS A 299 16.41 -29.33 -1.55
C LYS A 299 17.02 -29.67 -2.93
N PRO A 300 17.15 -28.71 -3.86
CA PRO A 300 17.61 -28.97 -5.21
C PRO A 300 19.05 -29.51 -5.28
N PHE A 301 19.86 -29.22 -4.27
CA PHE A 301 21.23 -29.73 -4.08
C PHE A 301 21.64 -29.66 -2.60
N ALA A 302 22.74 -30.29 -2.22
CA ALA A 302 23.15 -30.51 -0.82
C ALA A 302 23.28 -29.24 0.04
N LEU A 303 23.58 -28.07 -0.54
CA LEU A 303 23.74 -26.82 0.17
C LEU A 303 22.47 -25.94 0.17
N ALA A 304 21.41 -26.34 -0.51
CA ALA A 304 20.17 -25.60 -0.62
C ALA A 304 19.04 -26.27 0.16
N GLU A 305 18.28 -25.47 0.92
CA GLU A 305 17.01 -25.90 1.51
C GLU A 305 15.87 -25.69 0.51
N GLU A 306 15.84 -24.53 -0.13
CA GLU A 306 14.80 -24.18 -1.09
C GLU A 306 15.36 -23.23 -2.15
N LEU A 307 14.94 -23.40 -3.41
CA LEU A 307 15.17 -22.46 -4.51
C LEU A 307 13.82 -21.96 -4.99
N ARG A 308 13.57 -20.65 -4.87
CA ARG A 308 12.36 -19.98 -5.34
C ARG A 308 12.66 -19.11 -6.55
N MET A 309 11.79 -19.18 -7.55
CA MET A 309 11.84 -18.38 -8.76
C MET A 309 10.49 -17.71 -8.98
N LYS A 310 10.50 -16.43 -9.32
CA LYS A 310 9.32 -15.68 -9.77
C LYS A 310 9.71 -14.90 -11.01
N PHE A 311 8.79 -14.88 -11.96
CA PHE A 311 8.91 -14.06 -13.16
C PHE A 311 7.56 -13.43 -13.46
N GLY A 312 7.54 -12.15 -13.78
CA GLY A 312 6.36 -11.41 -14.17
C GLY A 312 6.64 -10.58 -15.43
N TYR A 313 5.68 -10.60 -16.35
CA TYR A 313 5.58 -9.65 -17.45
C TYR A 313 4.34 -8.80 -17.26
N THR A 314 4.48 -7.48 -17.32
CA THR A 314 3.40 -6.52 -17.22
C THR A 314 3.30 -5.73 -18.51
N ASP A 315 2.11 -5.70 -19.10
CA ASP A 315 1.73 -4.79 -20.18
C ASP A 315 0.69 -3.81 -19.64
N TYR A 316 1.11 -2.57 -19.47
CA TYR A 316 0.33 -1.48 -18.89
C TYR A 316 0.10 -0.39 -19.91
N LYS A 317 -1.13 0.10 -19.98
CA LYS A 317 -1.52 1.27 -20.75
C LYS A 317 -2.61 2.05 -20.02
N HIS A 318 -2.47 3.37 -19.94
CA HIS A 318 -3.62 4.22 -19.69
C HIS A 318 -3.69 5.38 -20.69
N VAL A 319 -4.90 5.90 -20.85
CA VAL A 319 -5.20 7.07 -21.67
C VAL A 319 -5.89 8.09 -20.80
N GLU A 320 -5.35 9.27 -20.76
CA GLU A 320 -6.00 10.46 -20.19
C GLU A 320 -6.87 11.10 -21.24
N LEU A 321 -8.10 11.41 -20.83
CA LEU A 321 -9.11 12.03 -21.67
C LEU A 321 -9.38 13.44 -21.11
N ASP A 322 -9.28 14.44 -21.96
CA ASP A 322 -9.73 15.80 -21.71
C ASP A 322 -11.07 16.00 -22.46
N ASP A 323 -12.13 16.31 -21.72
CA ASP A 323 -13.52 16.37 -22.23
C ASP A 323 -13.91 15.15 -23.10
N GLY A 324 -13.44 13.96 -22.70
CA GLY A 324 -13.69 12.70 -23.41
C GLY A 324 -12.83 12.47 -24.67
N VAL A 325 -11.92 13.37 -25.00
CA VAL A 325 -10.99 13.25 -26.13
C VAL A 325 -9.64 12.74 -25.62
N PRO A 326 -9.01 11.73 -26.24
CA PRO A 326 -7.67 11.28 -25.85
C PRO A 326 -6.63 12.40 -25.95
N ALA A 327 -6.04 12.76 -24.80
CA ALA A 327 -4.99 13.79 -24.68
C ALA A 327 -3.60 13.16 -24.57
N THR A 328 -3.38 12.28 -23.60
CA THR A 328 -2.09 11.63 -23.36
C THR A 328 -2.25 10.14 -23.17
N THR A 329 -1.32 9.37 -23.72
CA THR A 329 -1.24 7.92 -23.54
C THR A 329 0.06 7.56 -22.85
N PHE A 330 -0.06 6.85 -21.73
CA PHE A 330 1.06 6.28 -21.00
C PHE A 330 1.11 4.77 -21.20
N THR A 331 2.30 4.25 -21.45
CA THR A 331 2.54 2.81 -21.57
C THR A 331 3.73 2.39 -20.73
N ASN A 332 3.70 1.19 -20.20
CA ASN A 332 4.84 0.56 -19.55
C ASN A 332 4.83 -0.95 -19.82
N GLN A 333 5.84 -1.44 -20.52
CA GLN A 333 6.08 -2.86 -20.70
C GLN A 333 7.27 -3.28 -19.85
N SER A 334 7.06 -4.21 -18.93
CA SER A 334 8.07 -4.53 -17.92
C SER A 334 8.20 -6.03 -17.71
N TYR A 335 9.44 -6.48 -17.55
CA TYR A 335 9.80 -7.82 -17.09
C TYR A 335 10.45 -7.71 -15.71
N GLU A 336 10.00 -8.51 -14.76
CA GLU A 336 10.63 -8.65 -13.46
C GLU A 336 10.94 -10.10 -13.19
N SER A 337 12.18 -10.39 -12.78
CA SER A 337 12.63 -11.71 -12.37
C SER A 337 13.17 -11.65 -10.95
N ARG A 338 12.84 -12.66 -10.16
CA ARG A 338 13.34 -12.82 -8.79
C ARG A 338 13.73 -14.26 -8.55
N LEU A 339 14.97 -14.48 -8.09
CA LEU A 339 15.53 -15.76 -7.72
C LEU A 339 15.99 -15.68 -6.28
N GLU A 340 15.61 -16.62 -5.45
CA GLU A 340 15.99 -16.72 -4.04
C GLU A 340 16.44 -18.14 -3.72
N LEU A 341 17.63 -18.25 -3.16
CA LEU A 341 18.21 -19.49 -2.67
C LEU A 341 18.29 -19.44 -1.15
N GLU A 342 17.44 -20.21 -0.47
CA GLU A 342 17.57 -20.47 0.95
C GLU A 342 18.60 -21.59 1.14
N HIS A 343 19.69 -21.31 1.82
CA HIS A 343 20.73 -22.30 2.03
C HIS A 343 20.46 -23.19 3.24
N GLN A 344 21.00 -24.41 3.24
CA GLN A 344 21.01 -25.26 4.43
C GLN A 344 21.69 -24.54 5.60
N PRO A 345 21.22 -24.73 6.84
CA PRO A 345 21.84 -24.08 7.99
C PRO A 345 23.35 -24.35 8.08
N ILE A 346 24.14 -23.27 8.18
CA ILE A 346 25.59 -23.32 8.40
C ILE A 346 25.83 -23.08 9.89
N GLY A 347 25.90 -24.14 10.67
CA GLY A 347 25.88 -24.06 12.13
C GLY A 347 24.54 -23.51 12.62
N ILE A 348 24.55 -22.32 13.22
CA ILE A 348 23.33 -21.63 13.71
C ILE A 348 22.77 -20.61 12.69
N VAL A 349 23.47 -20.40 11.58
CA VAL A 349 23.13 -19.37 10.59
C VAL A 349 22.19 -19.94 9.53
N LYS A 350 21.09 -19.26 9.29
CA LYS A 350 20.13 -19.51 8.20
C LYS A 350 20.03 -18.26 7.34
N GLY A 351 19.91 -18.42 6.04
CA GLY A 351 19.86 -17.25 5.18
C GLY A 351 19.38 -17.50 3.78
N VAL A 352 19.22 -16.39 3.08
CA VAL A 352 18.75 -16.32 1.70
C VAL A 352 19.71 -15.45 0.89
N LEU A 353 20.16 -16.00 -0.22
CA LEU A 353 20.84 -15.26 -1.29
C LEU A 353 19.84 -15.00 -2.41
N GLY A 354 19.81 -13.80 -2.92
CA GLY A 354 18.83 -13.47 -3.97
C GLY A 354 19.37 -12.60 -5.08
N PHE A 355 18.73 -12.76 -6.23
CA PHE A 355 18.90 -11.93 -7.41
C PHE A 355 17.55 -11.37 -7.85
N GLN A 356 17.53 -10.12 -8.30
CA GLN A 356 16.34 -9.48 -8.87
C GLN A 356 16.75 -8.66 -10.10
N SER A 357 15.94 -8.74 -11.16
CA SER A 357 16.06 -7.85 -12.31
C SER A 357 14.71 -7.23 -12.63
N VAL A 358 14.72 -5.97 -13.05
CA VAL A 358 13.57 -5.25 -13.59
C VAL A 358 14.01 -4.56 -14.87
N ASN A 359 13.30 -4.82 -15.97
CA ASN A 359 13.52 -4.18 -17.25
C ASN A 359 12.20 -3.57 -17.71
N SER A 360 12.16 -2.29 -18.00
CA SER A 360 10.94 -1.54 -18.27
C SER A 360 11.13 -0.61 -19.47
N GLN A 361 10.11 -0.57 -20.33
CA GLN A 361 9.99 0.35 -21.46
C GLN A 361 8.80 1.27 -21.20
N PHE A 362 9.10 2.48 -20.74
CA PHE A 362 8.12 3.50 -20.43
C PHE A 362 7.96 4.49 -21.58
N ALA A 363 6.71 4.92 -21.86
CA ALA A 363 6.45 6.03 -22.78
C ALA A 363 5.23 6.84 -22.33
N ALA A 364 5.32 8.16 -22.48
CA ALA A 364 4.21 9.10 -22.43
C ALA A 364 4.13 9.80 -23.81
N LEU A 365 2.95 9.78 -24.44
CA LEU A 365 2.71 10.28 -25.79
C LEU A 365 1.45 11.13 -25.81
N GLY A 366 1.54 12.39 -26.19
CA GLY A 366 0.40 13.31 -26.27
C GLY A 366 0.71 14.69 -25.73
N ALA A 367 -0.32 15.44 -25.35
CA ALA A 367 -0.20 16.82 -24.89
C ALA A 367 0.59 16.94 -23.57
N GLU A 368 0.40 16.00 -22.64
CA GLU A 368 1.10 15.93 -21.35
C GLU A 368 2.27 14.93 -21.35
N ALA A 369 2.96 14.78 -22.46
CA ALA A 369 4.16 13.94 -22.55
C ALA A 369 5.36 14.63 -21.85
N LEU A 370 5.19 14.98 -20.57
CA LEU A 370 6.20 15.72 -19.81
C LEU A 370 7.45 14.88 -19.48
N VAL A 371 7.40 13.56 -19.62
CA VAL A 371 8.50 12.64 -19.36
C VAL A 371 8.87 11.91 -20.65
N PRO A 372 10.16 11.89 -21.06
CA PRO A 372 10.56 11.23 -22.30
C PRO A 372 10.39 9.71 -22.23
N LYS A 373 10.11 9.10 -23.38
CA LYS A 373 10.19 7.65 -23.51
C LYS A 373 11.55 7.17 -23.04
N SER A 374 11.58 6.14 -22.20
CA SER A 374 12.80 5.72 -21.52
C SER A 374 12.85 4.20 -21.31
N ALA A 375 14.04 3.63 -21.51
CA ALA A 375 14.37 2.30 -21.04
C ALA A 375 14.94 2.38 -19.62
N ILE A 376 14.44 1.55 -18.70
CA ILE A 376 14.85 1.51 -17.30
C ILE A 376 15.25 0.07 -16.98
N ASP A 377 16.51 -0.13 -16.62
CA ASP A 377 17.05 -1.44 -16.27
C ASP A 377 17.59 -1.41 -14.85
N SER A 378 17.29 -2.45 -14.06
CA SER A 378 17.78 -2.62 -12.70
C SER A 378 18.16 -4.07 -12.45
N TYR A 379 19.33 -4.28 -11.83
CA TYR A 379 19.84 -5.60 -11.44
C TYR A 379 20.39 -5.53 -10.03
N GLY A 380 19.87 -6.37 -9.14
CA GLY A 380 20.24 -6.39 -7.72
C GLY A 380 20.63 -7.77 -7.23
N LEU A 381 21.67 -7.83 -6.40
CA LEU A 381 22.05 -9.00 -5.61
C LEU A 381 21.86 -8.66 -4.13
N PHE A 382 21.33 -9.59 -3.36
CA PHE A 382 21.14 -9.43 -1.94
C PHE A 382 21.41 -10.71 -1.15
N ALA A 383 21.74 -10.53 0.13
CA ALA A 383 21.84 -11.59 1.10
C ALA A 383 21.17 -11.16 2.40
N VAL A 384 20.45 -12.06 3.05
CA VAL A 384 19.89 -11.88 4.39
C VAL A 384 20.21 -13.12 5.20
N GLU A 385 20.90 -12.94 6.33
CA GLU A 385 21.34 -13.98 7.23
C GLU A 385 20.75 -13.77 8.62
N SER A 386 20.26 -14.83 9.23
CA SER A 386 19.68 -14.81 10.58
C SER A 386 20.30 -15.90 11.45
N PHE A 387 20.58 -15.57 12.70
CA PHE A 387 21.08 -16.51 13.70
C PHE A 387 20.64 -16.11 15.11
N ALA A 388 20.43 -17.10 15.95
CA ALA A 388 20.06 -16.88 17.35
C ALA A 388 21.22 -17.24 18.29
N VAL A 389 21.48 -16.34 19.25
CA VAL A 389 22.43 -16.57 20.35
C VAL A 389 21.68 -16.35 21.65
N ARG A 390 21.43 -17.41 22.41
CA ARG A 390 20.55 -17.42 23.58
C ARG A 390 19.16 -16.87 23.20
N ASP A 391 18.70 -15.85 23.89
CA ASP A 391 17.39 -15.25 23.74
C ASP A 391 17.38 -14.06 22.75
N VAL A 392 18.45 -13.89 21.96
CA VAL A 392 18.56 -12.82 20.96
C VAL A 392 18.69 -13.41 19.57
N THR A 393 17.77 -13.03 18.69
CA THR A 393 17.85 -13.32 17.25
C THR A 393 18.44 -12.11 16.53
N TYR A 394 19.49 -12.31 15.78
CA TYR A 394 20.14 -11.31 14.94
C TYR A 394 19.79 -11.55 13.48
N GLU A 395 19.59 -10.47 12.74
CA GLU A 395 19.44 -10.51 11.28
C GLU A 395 20.38 -9.48 10.65
N LEU A 396 21.13 -9.92 9.65
CA LEU A 396 22.05 -9.10 8.87
C LEU A 396 21.60 -9.13 7.41
N GLY A 397 21.62 -7.99 6.74
CA GLY A 397 21.25 -7.92 5.34
C GLY A 397 22.15 -6.97 4.56
N VAL A 398 22.41 -7.31 3.31
CA VAL A 398 23.14 -6.48 2.35
C VAL A 398 22.53 -6.60 0.96
N ARG A 399 22.50 -5.49 0.21
CA ARG A 399 22.10 -5.45 -1.20
C ARG A 399 22.97 -4.48 -1.96
N GLY A 400 23.44 -4.90 -3.13
CA GLY A 400 23.98 -4.04 -4.17
C GLY A 400 23.05 -4.07 -5.38
N GLU A 401 22.78 -2.90 -5.96
CA GLU A 401 21.91 -2.78 -7.13
C GLU A 401 22.58 -1.87 -8.15
N TRP A 402 22.41 -2.14 -9.43
CA TRP A 402 22.71 -1.24 -10.52
C TRP A 402 21.40 -0.84 -11.19
N GLN A 403 21.22 0.46 -11.44
CA GLN A 403 20.08 0.98 -12.19
C GLN A 403 20.57 1.90 -13.30
N GLY A 404 20.13 1.67 -14.53
CA GLY A 404 20.32 2.51 -15.69
C GLY A 404 19.00 3.09 -16.18
N ILE A 405 19.01 4.35 -16.63
CA ILE A 405 17.89 5.01 -17.28
C ILE A 405 18.41 5.61 -18.58
N ALA A 406 17.82 5.19 -19.70
CA ALA A 406 18.17 5.65 -21.04
C ALA A 406 16.96 6.34 -21.69
N PRO A 407 16.87 7.68 -21.62
CA PRO A 407 15.80 8.43 -22.26
C PRO A 407 16.01 8.50 -23.78
N GLU A 408 14.93 8.39 -24.56
CA GLU A 408 14.94 8.59 -26.01
C GLU A 408 14.83 10.10 -26.33
N THR A 409 15.85 10.87 -25.97
CA THR A 409 15.95 12.32 -26.20
C THR A 409 17.40 12.74 -26.38
N THR A 410 17.65 14.05 -26.38
CA THR A 410 19.01 14.64 -26.37
C THR A 410 19.71 14.49 -25.00
N TYR A 411 19.00 14.09 -23.94
CA TYR A 411 19.62 13.83 -22.66
C TYR A 411 20.45 12.55 -22.69
N SER A 412 21.60 12.58 -22.01
CA SER A 412 22.44 11.39 -21.84
C SER A 412 21.81 10.39 -20.90
N SER A 413 22.05 9.09 -21.14
CA SER A 413 21.72 8.03 -20.19
C SER A 413 22.45 8.23 -18.87
N VAL A 414 21.77 7.89 -17.79
CA VAL A 414 22.31 7.98 -16.42
C VAL A 414 22.31 6.60 -15.76
N SER A 415 23.24 6.38 -14.84
CA SER A 415 23.27 5.15 -14.06
C SER A 415 23.67 5.41 -12.62
N TYR A 416 23.15 4.57 -11.72
CA TYR A 416 23.37 4.64 -10.27
C TYR A 416 23.69 3.25 -9.73
N VAL A 417 24.45 3.21 -8.65
CA VAL A 417 24.74 1.97 -7.90
C VAL A 417 24.29 2.17 -6.45
N PRO A 418 23.00 1.94 -6.13
CA PRO A 418 22.51 1.91 -4.76
C PRO A 418 23.12 0.74 -3.99
N LEU A 419 23.56 1.02 -2.74
CA LEU A 419 23.99 0.03 -1.76
C LEU A 419 23.11 0.16 -0.53
N SER A 420 22.68 -0.96 0.03
CA SER A 420 21.87 -0.99 1.25
C SER A 420 22.36 -2.07 2.21
N GLY A 421 22.28 -1.79 3.50
CA GLY A 421 22.66 -2.72 4.54
C GLY A 421 21.79 -2.57 5.78
N SER A 422 21.55 -3.65 6.51
CA SER A 422 20.85 -3.60 7.80
C SER A 422 21.41 -4.58 8.80
N VAL A 423 21.28 -4.20 10.06
CA VAL A 423 21.52 -5.05 11.23
C VAL A 423 20.31 -4.91 12.13
N SER A 424 19.75 -6.03 12.56
CA SER A 424 18.70 -6.01 13.56
C SER A 424 18.91 -7.08 14.63
N ALA A 425 18.35 -6.82 15.82
CA ALA A 425 18.34 -7.73 16.94
C ALA A 425 16.94 -7.76 17.55
N LEU A 426 16.43 -8.95 17.80
CA LEU A 426 15.19 -9.22 18.50
C LEU A 426 15.54 -9.98 19.77
N TRP A 427 15.29 -9.37 20.93
CA TRP A 427 15.60 -9.93 22.22
C TRP A 427 14.34 -10.33 22.98
N ASP A 428 14.14 -11.62 23.18
CA ASP A 428 13.12 -12.19 24.05
C ASP A 428 13.62 -12.11 25.51
N ILE A 429 13.45 -10.93 26.17
CA ILE A 429 13.91 -10.68 27.54
C ILE A 429 13.26 -11.66 28.51
N THR A 430 11.95 -11.88 28.34
CA THR A 430 11.16 -12.92 28.98
C THR A 430 10.07 -13.37 28.00
N LYS A 431 9.24 -14.34 28.38
CA LYS A 431 8.06 -14.72 27.57
C LYS A 431 7.06 -13.56 27.37
N GLN A 432 7.06 -12.56 28.25
CA GLN A 432 6.17 -11.41 28.21
C GLN A 432 6.81 -10.17 27.57
N HIS A 433 8.12 -10.05 27.60
CA HIS A 433 8.85 -8.84 27.20
C HIS A 433 9.77 -9.13 26.03
N GLN A 434 9.54 -8.46 24.92
CA GLN A 434 10.38 -8.53 23.73
C GLN A 434 10.84 -7.11 23.34
N LEU A 435 12.11 -6.96 23.04
CA LEU A 435 12.73 -5.72 22.57
C LEU A 435 13.33 -5.95 21.19
N SER A 436 13.11 -5.04 20.26
CA SER A 436 13.72 -5.07 18.92
C SER A 436 14.48 -3.79 18.65
N LEU A 437 15.61 -3.91 17.98
CA LEU A 437 16.41 -2.80 17.47
C LEU A 437 16.80 -3.10 16.03
N ALA A 438 16.54 -2.16 15.11
CA ALA A 438 16.99 -2.26 13.72
C ALA A 438 17.68 -0.97 13.28
N VAL A 439 18.85 -1.12 12.67
CA VAL A 439 19.59 -0.04 12.02
C VAL A 439 19.71 -0.40 10.55
N THR A 440 19.25 0.49 9.69
CA THR A 440 19.23 0.25 8.24
C THR A 440 19.80 1.47 7.52
N GLN A 441 20.76 1.24 6.64
CA GLN A 441 21.18 2.21 5.64
C GLN A 441 20.59 1.76 4.30
N SER A 442 19.81 2.63 3.65
CA SER A 442 19.16 2.36 2.36
C SER A 442 19.46 3.45 1.36
N GLN A 443 19.59 3.07 0.09
CA GLN A 443 19.79 4.04 -0.99
C GLN A 443 18.69 3.86 -2.05
N ARG A 444 18.27 4.98 -2.64
CA ARG A 444 17.33 5.05 -3.76
C ARG A 444 17.91 5.90 -4.89
N ALA A 445 17.92 5.37 -6.10
CA ALA A 445 18.21 6.14 -7.29
C ALA A 445 17.01 7.03 -7.67
N PRO A 446 17.24 8.21 -8.26
CA PRO A 446 16.18 9.02 -8.83
C PRO A 446 15.37 8.26 -9.89
N GLN A 447 14.11 8.64 -10.04
CA GLN A 447 13.21 8.10 -11.06
C GLN A 447 13.24 8.95 -12.34
N VAL A 448 12.69 8.41 -13.43
CA VAL A 448 12.67 9.06 -14.73
C VAL A 448 12.03 10.44 -14.71
N GLN A 449 10.90 10.59 -13.99
CA GLN A 449 10.19 11.86 -13.86
C GLN A 449 10.97 12.88 -13.01
N GLU A 450 11.66 12.43 -11.96
CA GLU A 450 12.47 13.31 -11.12
C GLU A 450 13.67 13.90 -11.90
N LEU A 451 14.18 13.15 -12.88
CA LEU A 451 15.33 13.55 -13.70
C LEU A 451 14.95 14.36 -14.94
N PHE A 452 13.88 13.95 -15.64
CA PHE A 452 13.66 14.37 -17.02
C PHE A 452 12.30 15.02 -17.28
N SER A 453 11.42 15.22 -16.27
CA SER A 453 10.16 15.95 -16.47
C SER A 453 10.44 17.33 -17.07
N ASN A 454 9.66 17.73 -18.07
CA ASN A 454 9.70 19.05 -18.65
C ASN A 454 8.41 19.33 -19.44
N GLY A 455 7.35 19.72 -18.75
CA GLY A 455 6.05 19.97 -19.39
C GLY A 455 4.95 20.30 -18.41
N VAL A 456 3.77 20.59 -18.96
CA VAL A 456 2.54 20.85 -18.22
C VAL A 456 2.02 19.55 -17.62
N HIS A 457 1.51 19.62 -16.40
CA HIS A 457 0.78 18.56 -15.73
C HIS A 457 -0.56 19.12 -15.28
N GLU A 458 -1.62 18.82 -16.03
CA GLU A 458 -2.94 19.44 -15.82
C GLU A 458 -3.59 19.04 -14.51
N ALA A 459 -3.46 17.78 -14.09
CA ALA A 459 -4.03 17.32 -12.84
C ALA A 459 -3.48 18.07 -11.60
N THR A 460 -2.25 18.53 -11.63
CA THR A 460 -1.63 19.33 -10.56
C THR A 460 -1.63 20.83 -10.85
N MET A 461 -2.09 21.26 -12.02
CA MET A 461 -2.07 22.65 -12.48
C MET A 461 -0.68 23.28 -12.34
N SER A 462 0.34 22.59 -12.82
CA SER A 462 1.74 23.01 -12.69
C SER A 462 2.56 22.65 -13.91
N TYR A 463 3.68 23.38 -14.11
CA TYR A 463 4.72 22.99 -15.04
C TYR A 463 5.79 22.22 -14.27
N GLU A 464 5.96 20.95 -14.56
CA GLU A 464 6.92 20.09 -13.87
C GLU A 464 8.27 20.07 -14.56
N LYS A 465 9.34 20.17 -13.75
CA LYS A 465 10.71 20.21 -14.23
C LYS A 465 11.61 19.29 -13.42
N GLY A 466 12.26 18.34 -14.10
CA GLY A 466 13.25 17.45 -13.52
C GLY A 466 14.61 18.11 -13.36
N ASP A 467 15.54 17.41 -12.68
CA ASP A 467 16.95 17.79 -12.62
C ASP A 467 17.83 16.57 -12.90
N VAL A 468 18.56 16.60 -14.01
CA VAL A 468 19.46 15.52 -14.45
C VAL A 468 20.67 15.32 -13.53
N ASN A 469 20.94 16.26 -12.62
CA ASN A 469 22.06 16.21 -11.69
C ASN A 469 21.71 15.60 -10.34
N LEU A 470 20.49 15.10 -10.15
CA LEU A 470 20.06 14.49 -8.89
C LEU A 470 20.95 13.31 -8.51
N ARG A 471 21.28 13.27 -7.22
CA ARG A 471 22.05 12.19 -6.60
C ARG A 471 21.09 11.16 -5.98
N LYS A 472 21.63 10.00 -5.60
CA LYS A 472 20.88 8.99 -4.83
C LYS A 472 20.44 9.57 -3.49
N GLU A 473 19.22 9.29 -3.07
CA GLU A 473 18.81 9.46 -1.67
C GLU A 473 19.52 8.43 -0.81
N ILE A 474 19.98 8.83 0.37
CA ILE A 474 20.62 7.94 1.35
C ILE A 474 19.89 8.09 2.69
N SER A 475 19.20 7.04 3.10
CA SER A 475 18.44 6.97 4.35
C SER A 475 19.21 6.19 5.40
N TYR A 476 19.34 6.73 6.61
CA TYR A 476 19.83 6.06 7.81
C TYR A 476 18.67 5.98 8.80
N ASN A 477 18.16 4.80 9.01
CA ASN A 477 16.96 4.57 9.82
C ASN A 477 17.31 3.77 11.08
N LEU A 478 16.78 4.24 12.22
CA LEU A 478 16.81 3.58 13.51
C LEU A 478 15.37 3.27 13.91
N ASP A 479 15.06 2.00 14.12
CA ASP A 479 13.80 1.51 14.67
C ASP A 479 14.04 0.86 16.03
N LEU A 480 13.24 1.22 17.03
CA LEU A 480 13.18 0.61 18.35
C LEU A 480 11.77 0.12 18.60
N GLY A 481 11.60 -1.19 18.75
CA GLY A 481 10.32 -1.82 19.06
C GLY A 481 10.30 -2.44 20.45
N TYR A 482 9.17 -2.35 21.12
CA TYR A 482 8.92 -3.03 22.37
C TYR A 482 7.55 -3.69 22.34
N LYS A 483 7.51 -4.98 22.67
CA LYS A 483 6.26 -5.75 22.81
C LYS A 483 6.14 -6.27 24.24
N PHE A 484 4.94 -6.14 24.77
CA PHE A 484 4.56 -6.67 26.07
C PHE A 484 3.31 -7.50 25.93
N ASN A 485 3.33 -8.75 26.38
CA ASN A 485 2.23 -9.68 26.21
C ASN A 485 1.95 -10.44 27.53
N THR A 486 0.73 -10.28 28.05
CA THR A 486 0.20 -10.98 29.20
C THR A 486 -1.27 -11.31 28.95
N ASP A 487 -1.88 -12.11 29.83
CA ASP A 487 -3.30 -12.50 29.72
C ASP A 487 -4.26 -11.30 29.85
N TRP A 488 -3.82 -10.19 30.45
CA TRP A 488 -4.67 -9.01 30.69
C TRP A 488 -4.33 -7.80 29.79
N MET A 489 -3.18 -7.82 29.11
CA MET A 489 -2.75 -6.72 28.23
C MET A 489 -1.74 -7.20 27.19
N THR A 490 -1.94 -6.79 25.96
CA THR A 490 -0.93 -6.88 24.90
C THR A 490 -0.62 -5.48 24.42
N SER A 491 0.67 -5.10 24.39
CA SER A 491 1.10 -3.76 23.98
C SER A 491 2.26 -3.83 23.00
N GLU A 492 2.23 -2.97 21.99
CA GLU A 492 3.27 -2.77 21.01
C GLU A 492 3.58 -1.28 20.88
N LEU A 493 4.86 -0.92 20.99
CA LEU A 493 5.38 0.43 20.79
C LEU A 493 6.54 0.38 19.81
N ASN A 494 6.48 1.17 18.75
CA ASN A 494 7.58 1.37 17.82
C ASN A 494 7.96 2.85 17.78
N LEU A 495 9.24 3.12 17.96
CA LEU A 495 9.85 4.44 17.80
C LEU A 495 10.76 4.41 16.60
N PHE A 496 10.73 5.43 15.76
CA PHE A 496 11.61 5.49 14.60
C PHE A 496 12.23 6.87 14.42
N HIS A 497 13.44 6.86 13.87
CA HIS A 497 14.16 8.07 13.47
C HIS A 497 14.92 7.77 12.17
N ASN A 498 14.63 8.53 11.12
CA ASN A 498 15.19 8.34 9.79
C ASN A 498 15.81 9.67 9.30
N TRP A 499 17.13 9.67 9.09
CA TRP A 499 17.87 10.76 8.46
C TRP A 499 18.00 10.43 6.97
N VAL A 500 17.54 11.32 6.10
CA VAL A 500 17.60 11.14 4.64
C VAL A 500 18.44 12.25 4.04
N ASN A 501 19.64 11.90 3.58
CA ASN A 501 20.49 12.81 2.82
C ASN A 501 20.02 12.83 1.37
N ASP A 502 20.10 14.01 0.74
CA ASP A 502 19.70 14.22 -0.65
C ASP A 502 18.25 13.78 -0.94
N TYR A 503 17.31 14.02 0.02
CA TYR A 503 15.89 13.74 -0.15
C TYR A 503 15.34 14.52 -1.34
N ILE A 504 14.76 13.82 -2.33
CA ILE A 504 14.23 14.42 -3.56
C ILE A 504 12.79 14.87 -3.31
N TYR A 505 12.48 16.12 -3.63
CA TYR A 505 11.15 16.70 -3.52
C TYR A 505 10.89 17.70 -4.63
N GLN A 506 9.62 18.04 -4.85
CA GLN A 506 9.24 19.11 -5.77
C GLN A 506 9.25 20.43 -5.00
N GLN A 507 10.08 21.36 -5.43
CA GLN A 507 10.17 22.72 -4.92
C GLN A 507 9.49 23.68 -5.91
N GLN A 508 8.67 24.58 -5.42
CA GLN A 508 8.10 25.61 -6.28
C GLN A 508 9.15 26.67 -6.59
N ALA A 509 9.34 26.94 -7.87
CA ALA A 509 10.23 28.00 -8.34
C ALA A 509 9.56 29.38 -8.18
N SER A 510 10.37 30.43 -8.21
CA SER A 510 9.89 31.83 -8.12
C SER A 510 9.37 32.40 -9.45
N TYR A 511 9.25 31.59 -10.49
CA TYR A 511 8.81 31.95 -11.82
C TYR A 511 7.71 31.01 -12.32
N VAL A 512 6.99 31.44 -13.35
CA VAL A 512 5.94 30.67 -14.03
C VAL A 512 6.36 30.37 -15.47
N ILE A 513 5.83 29.26 -16.01
CA ILE A 513 5.93 28.89 -17.42
C ILE A 513 4.49 28.62 -17.88
N GLU A 514 4.08 29.15 -19.03
CA GLU A 514 2.72 29.00 -19.58
C GLU A 514 1.63 29.38 -18.56
N ASP A 515 1.87 30.45 -17.77
CA ASP A 515 1.02 30.94 -16.69
C ASP A 515 0.81 29.94 -15.53
N LEU A 516 1.59 28.84 -15.49
CA LEU A 516 1.53 27.83 -14.44
C LEU A 516 2.72 27.94 -13.48
N PRO A 517 2.53 27.65 -12.18
CA PRO A 517 3.63 27.56 -11.23
C PRO A 517 4.57 26.42 -11.61
N VAL A 518 5.89 26.68 -11.54
CA VAL A 518 6.89 25.66 -11.85
C VAL A 518 7.25 24.86 -10.62
N LEU A 519 7.06 23.53 -10.68
CA LEU A 519 7.50 22.57 -9.68
C LEU A 519 8.77 21.89 -10.17
N GLN A 520 9.91 22.21 -9.57
CA GLN A 520 11.21 21.68 -9.96
C GLN A 520 11.66 20.60 -8.97
N SER A 521 12.18 19.48 -9.50
CA SER A 521 12.85 18.48 -8.68
C SER A 521 14.10 19.07 -8.03
N ALA A 522 14.18 18.96 -6.71
CA ALA A 522 15.27 19.49 -5.89
C ALA A 522 15.66 18.47 -4.81
N GLN A 523 16.81 18.69 -4.17
CA GLN A 523 17.29 17.85 -3.07
C GLN A 523 17.61 18.67 -1.84
N ALA A 524 17.21 18.15 -0.66
CA ALA A 524 17.59 18.67 0.65
C ALA A 524 17.73 17.52 1.64
N ASN A 525 18.49 17.70 2.71
CA ASN A 525 18.50 16.73 3.79
C ASN A 525 17.21 16.85 4.60
N ALA A 526 16.62 15.71 4.93
CA ALA A 526 15.36 15.63 5.67
C ALA A 526 15.46 14.64 6.84
N ILE A 527 14.66 14.90 7.87
CA ILE A 527 14.53 14.02 9.04
C ILE A 527 13.06 13.62 9.18
N PHE A 528 12.83 12.31 9.31
CA PHE A 528 11.53 11.76 9.66
C PHE A 528 11.63 11.06 11.00
N LYS A 529 10.74 11.38 11.94
CA LYS A 529 10.72 10.75 13.27
C LYS A 529 9.30 10.62 13.79
N GLY A 530 9.07 9.61 14.62
CA GLY A 530 7.75 9.41 15.16
C GLY A 530 7.63 8.16 16.01
N PHE A 531 6.37 7.83 16.31
CA PHE A 531 6.01 6.62 17.03
C PHE A 531 4.74 5.99 16.48
N GLU A 532 4.58 4.70 16.77
CA GLU A 532 3.38 3.90 16.54
C GLU A 532 3.13 3.07 17.80
N ALA A 533 1.94 3.17 18.38
CA ALA A 533 1.60 2.48 19.61
C ALA A 533 0.22 1.83 19.52
N LYS A 534 0.09 0.61 20.03
CA LYS A 534 -1.16 -0.14 20.13
C LYS A 534 -1.14 -0.93 21.44
N THR A 535 -2.23 -0.84 22.20
CA THR A 535 -2.41 -1.64 23.41
C THR A 535 -3.81 -2.23 23.42
N ILE A 536 -3.92 -3.52 23.63
CA ILE A 536 -5.17 -4.27 23.69
C ILE A 536 -5.37 -4.74 25.13
N PHE A 537 -6.55 -4.47 25.68
CA PHE A 537 -7.01 -4.94 26.97
C PHE A 537 -8.20 -5.88 26.75
N PRO A 538 -8.07 -7.19 26.98
CA PRO A 538 -9.22 -8.09 27.05
C PRO A 538 -10.03 -7.77 28.30
N LEU A 539 -11.14 -7.04 28.14
CA LEU A 539 -11.98 -6.59 29.25
C LEU A 539 -12.91 -7.69 29.77
N MET A 540 -13.33 -8.59 28.89
CA MET A 540 -14.21 -9.69 29.21
C MET A 540 -13.91 -10.88 28.29
N GLN A 541 -13.84 -12.06 28.88
CA GLN A 541 -13.72 -13.32 28.15
C GLN A 541 -14.45 -14.41 28.93
N ASN A 542 -15.71 -14.67 28.56
CA ASN A 542 -16.56 -15.63 29.23
C ASN A 542 -17.68 -16.13 28.31
N SER A 543 -18.64 -16.88 28.84
CA SER A 543 -19.79 -17.42 28.10
C SER A 543 -20.70 -16.34 27.47
N TYR A 544 -20.58 -15.08 27.86
CA TYR A 544 -21.31 -13.95 27.25
C TYR A 544 -20.59 -13.36 26.06
N GLY A 545 -19.34 -13.79 25.79
CA GLY A 545 -18.51 -13.35 24.67
C GLY A 545 -17.17 -12.79 25.12
N ALA A 546 -16.40 -12.28 24.16
CA ALA A 546 -15.15 -11.57 24.35
C ALA A 546 -15.35 -10.08 24.06
N VAL A 547 -14.80 -9.21 24.90
CA VAL A 547 -14.76 -7.75 24.70
C VAL A 547 -13.34 -7.28 24.85
N ASP A 548 -12.81 -6.65 23.80
CA ASP A 548 -11.49 -6.04 23.82
C ASP A 548 -11.58 -4.53 23.66
N LEU A 549 -10.74 -3.83 24.43
CA LEU A 549 -10.48 -2.42 24.27
C LEU A 549 -9.07 -2.24 23.69
N THR A 550 -8.98 -1.71 22.48
CA THR A 550 -7.72 -1.31 21.86
C THR A 550 -7.53 0.19 21.99
N LEU A 551 -6.41 0.62 22.58
CA LEU A 551 -5.92 1.99 22.50
C LEU A 551 -4.83 2.06 21.44
N PHE A 552 -4.83 3.12 20.63
CA PHE A 552 -3.85 3.28 19.56
C PHE A 552 -3.46 4.73 19.34
N GLY A 553 -2.28 4.93 18.77
CA GLY A 553 -1.84 6.25 18.31
C GLY A 553 -0.61 6.16 17.44
N ASP A 554 -0.49 7.09 16.50
CA ASP A 554 0.68 7.25 15.65
C ASP A 554 0.97 8.72 15.36
N TYR A 555 2.24 9.00 15.16
CA TYR A 555 2.74 10.32 14.82
C TYR A 555 3.96 10.21 13.92
N THR A 556 4.00 11.05 12.91
CA THR A 556 5.17 11.21 12.04
C THR A 556 5.42 12.69 11.77
N ARG A 557 6.64 13.14 12.03
CA ARG A 557 7.13 14.47 11.69
C ARG A 557 8.20 14.36 10.61
N GLY A 558 8.04 15.11 9.52
CA GLY A 558 9.07 15.30 8.49
C GLY A 558 9.51 16.78 8.45
N SER A 559 10.81 17.03 8.52
CA SER A 559 11.38 18.39 8.43
C SER A 559 12.68 18.39 7.66
N PHE A 560 13.00 19.50 7.01
CA PHE A 560 14.31 19.71 6.39
C PHE A 560 15.34 20.21 7.40
N ASP A 561 16.60 19.82 7.26
CA ASP A 561 17.70 20.26 8.14
C ASP A 561 17.92 21.78 8.13
N GLN A 562 17.70 22.40 6.97
CA GLN A 562 17.85 23.85 6.78
C GLN A 562 16.62 24.66 7.23
N GLY A 563 15.63 23.99 7.84
CA GLY A 563 14.34 24.56 8.23
C GLY A 563 13.24 24.31 7.20
N GLY A 564 11.99 24.42 7.66
CA GLY A 564 10.81 24.09 6.89
C GLY A 564 10.37 22.64 7.07
N ASN A 565 9.20 22.34 6.53
CA ASN A 565 8.52 21.05 6.69
C ASN A 565 8.52 20.27 5.40
N VAL A 566 8.67 18.95 5.50
CA VAL A 566 8.45 18.05 4.37
C VAL A 566 6.97 18.12 3.98
N PRO A 567 6.65 18.24 2.69
CA PRO A 567 5.27 18.32 2.24
C PRO A 567 4.45 17.06 2.54
N ARG A 568 3.13 17.24 2.70
CA ARG A 568 2.13 16.15 2.81
C ARG A 568 2.34 15.18 3.97
N MET A 569 2.73 15.70 5.13
CA MET A 569 2.87 14.90 6.35
C MET A 569 1.51 14.61 7.00
N PRO A 570 1.31 13.40 7.56
CA PRO A 570 0.09 13.06 8.30
C PRO A 570 0.02 13.82 9.64
N PRO A 571 -1.19 14.05 10.19
CA PRO A 571 -1.35 14.58 11.53
C PRO A 571 -1.05 13.52 12.60
N LEU A 572 -0.90 13.93 13.87
CA LEU A 572 -0.99 13.02 15.02
C LEU A 572 -2.39 12.39 15.03
N ARG A 573 -2.45 11.06 15.11
CA ARG A 573 -3.71 10.32 15.26
C ARG A 573 -3.66 9.48 16.52
N TYR A 574 -4.79 9.41 17.24
CA TYR A 574 -4.97 8.53 18.39
C TYR A 574 -6.45 8.21 18.61
N GLY A 575 -6.72 7.18 19.36
CA GLY A 575 -8.08 6.80 19.62
C GLY A 575 -8.22 5.48 20.34
N PHE A 576 -9.43 4.96 20.31
CA PHE A 576 -9.73 3.64 20.83
C PHE A 576 -10.68 2.87 19.91
N GLU A 577 -10.63 1.56 20.03
CA GLU A 577 -11.53 0.63 19.38
C GLU A 577 -12.08 -0.34 20.43
N LEU A 578 -13.38 -0.53 20.47
CA LEU A 578 -14.06 -1.52 21.25
C LEU A 578 -14.57 -2.61 20.31
N SER A 579 -14.12 -3.83 20.50
CA SER A 579 -14.61 -5.00 19.77
C SER A 579 -15.37 -5.94 20.69
N TYR A 580 -16.39 -6.60 20.15
CA TYR A 580 -17.13 -7.65 20.80
C TYR A 580 -17.30 -8.82 19.86
N GLU A 581 -16.99 -10.02 20.36
CA GLU A 581 -17.14 -11.26 19.62
C GLU A 581 -17.89 -12.29 20.47
N LYS A 582 -18.90 -12.91 19.88
CA LYS A 582 -19.62 -14.03 20.48
C LYS A 582 -20.18 -14.93 19.38
N ASN A 583 -19.78 -16.19 19.38
CA ASN A 583 -20.21 -17.19 18.38
C ASN A 583 -20.02 -16.61 16.95
N ASP A 584 -21.13 -16.44 16.24
CA ASP A 584 -21.18 -15.99 14.85
C ASP A 584 -21.23 -14.46 14.67
N ILE A 585 -21.20 -13.69 15.77
CA ILE A 585 -21.30 -12.21 15.74
C ILE A 585 -19.96 -11.59 16.12
N THR A 586 -19.49 -10.69 15.29
CA THR A 586 -18.37 -9.78 15.59
C THR A 586 -18.83 -8.35 15.36
N THR A 587 -18.60 -7.47 16.33
CA THR A 587 -18.89 -6.03 16.20
C THR A 587 -17.70 -5.20 16.63
N GLN A 588 -17.56 -4.01 16.06
CA GLN A 588 -16.50 -3.06 16.41
C GLN A 588 -16.99 -1.62 16.36
N ALA A 589 -16.47 -0.80 17.26
CA ALA A 589 -16.65 0.65 17.25
C ALA A 589 -15.29 1.31 17.46
N ARG A 590 -14.85 2.08 16.46
CA ARG A 590 -13.55 2.75 16.45
C ARG A 590 -13.73 4.25 16.42
N LEU A 591 -13.19 4.96 17.41
CA LEU A 591 -13.13 6.40 17.47
C LEU A 591 -11.68 6.84 17.27
N THR A 592 -11.45 7.70 16.28
CA THR A 592 -10.12 8.23 15.96
C THR A 592 -10.15 9.76 16.01
N ARG A 593 -9.27 10.36 16.78
CA ARG A 593 -8.95 11.79 16.73
C ARG A 593 -7.75 11.98 15.80
N GLY A 594 -7.89 12.77 14.76
CA GLY A 594 -6.80 13.37 14.01
C GLY A 594 -6.63 14.82 14.43
N GLU A 595 -5.43 15.20 14.86
CA GLU A 595 -5.14 16.59 15.23
C GLU A 595 -5.00 17.48 13.99
N ALA A 596 -5.04 18.79 14.17
CA ALA A 596 -4.76 19.72 13.08
C ALA A 596 -3.32 19.55 12.59
N GLN A 597 -3.12 19.52 11.28
CA GLN A 597 -1.78 19.54 10.68
C GLN A 597 -1.37 20.99 10.41
N ASN A 598 -0.60 21.56 11.35
CA ASN A 598 -0.11 22.94 11.30
C ASN A 598 1.31 23.09 10.74
N ASP A 599 1.94 21.96 10.42
CA ASP A 599 3.30 21.87 9.91
C ASP A 599 3.30 21.57 8.41
N ALA A 600 2.50 22.30 7.65
CA ALA A 600 2.42 22.18 6.20
C ALA A 600 3.77 22.50 5.54
N GLY A 601 4.07 21.86 4.42
CA GLY A 601 5.21 22.19 3.58
C GLY A 601 5.03 23.54 2.88
N GLU A 602 6.06 24.00 2.20
CA GLU A 602 6.01 25.22 1.41
C GLU A 602 4.84 25.18 0.39
N ASN A 603 4.12 26.29 0.28
CA ASN A 603 2.93 26.43 -0.59
C ASN A 603 1.82 25.38 -0.34
N GLN A 604 1.69 24.96 0.90
CA GLN A 604 0.65 24.04 1.33
C GLN A 604 -0.19 24.66 2.46
N SER A 605 -1.51 24.53 2.39
CA SER A 605 -2.40 24.93 3.48
C SER A 605 -2.28 23.97 4.67
N ASN A 606 -2.48 24.50 5.87
CA ASN A 606 -2.74 23.67 7.05
C ASN A 606 -4.09 22.96 6.90
N THR A 607 -4.29 21.85 7.59
CA THR A 607 -5.57 21.15 7.59
C THR A 607 -6.15 21.07 9.00
N PRO A 608 -7.49 21.24 9.16
CA PRO A 608 -8.13 21.14 10.47
C PRO A 608 -8.06 19.71 11.01
N GLY A 609 -8.17 19.57 12.33
CA GLY A 609 -8.33 18.27 12.98
C GLY A 609 -9.76 17.74 12.80
N TYR A 610 -9.93 16.44 13.05
CA TYR A 610 -11.22 15.75 12.89
C TYR A 610 -11.44 14.70 13.98
N LEU A 611 -12.70 14.28 14.16
CA LEU A 611 -13.11 13.17 15.02
C LEU A 611 -13.88 12.15 14.16
N LEU A 612 -13.32 10.98 13.94
CA LEU A 612 -13.84 9.95 13.06
C LEU A 612 -14.40 8.78 13.86
N LEU A 613 -15.70 8.51 13.76
CA LEU A 613 -16.35 7.34 14.31
C LEU A 613 -16.68 6.35 13.20
N ASN A 614 -16.13 5.14 13.30
CA ASN A 614 -16.44 4.01 12.43
C ASN A 614 -17.08 2.88 13.25
N LEU A 615 -18.10 2.23 12.69
CA LEU A 615 -18.78 1.10 13.27
C LEU A 615 -18.71 -0.08 12.30
N GLY A 616 -18.60 -1.29 12.81
CA GLY A 616 -18.62 -2.52 12.01
C GLY A 616 -19.40 -3.61 12.71
N ALA A 617 -20.09 -4.45 11.94
CA ALA A 617 -20.74 -5.66 12.42
C ALA A 617 -20.65 -6.75 11.35
N GLN A 618 -20.41 -7.96 11.78
CA GLN A 618 -20.42 -9.17 10.95
C GLN A 618 -21.25 -10.24 11.63
N TYR A 619 -22.01 -10.99 10.84
CA TYR A 619 -22.83 -12.10 11.33
C TYR A 619 -22.77 -13.27 10.36
N GLN A 620 -22.40 -14.44 10.87
CA GLN A 620 -22.49 -15.69 10.11
C GLN A 620 -23.94 -16.20 10.18
N VAL A 621 -24.70 -15.96 9.11
CA VAL A 621 -26.14 -16.22 9.05
C VAL A 621 -26.45 -17.71 8.98
N ALA A 622 -25.62 -18.45 8.25
CA ALA A 622 -25.83 -19.86 8.01
C ALA A 622 -24.52 -20.59 7.72
N SER A 623 -24.51 -21.86 8.08
CA SER A 623 -23.47 -22.82 7.72
C SER A 623 -24.15 -24.04 7.10
N PHE A 624 -23.78 -24.37 5.85
CA PHE A 624 -24.34 -25.49 5.10
C PHE A 624 -23.19 -26.41 4.69
N HIS A 625 -23.11 -27.59 5.29
CA HIS A 625 -21.99 -28.51 5.09
C HIS A 625 -20.66 -27.77 5.36
N GLU A 626 -19.89 -27.48 4.35
CA GLU A 626 -18.61 -26.79 4.43
C GLU A 626 -18.64 -25.36 3.84
N SER A 627 -19.83 -24.78 3.69
CA SER A 627 -20.04 -23.41 3.19
C SER A 627 -20.59 -22.52 4.28
N GLN A 628 -20.13 -21.26 4.34
CA GLN A 628 -20.60 -20.26 5.30
C GLN A 628 -21.20 -19.07 4.55
N VAL A 629 -22.27 -18.52 5.09
CA VAL A 629 -22.88 -17.27 4.61
C VAL A 629 -22.67 -16.20 5.66
N MET A 630 -21.95 -15.15 5.30
CA MET A 630 -21.68 -14.00 6.16
C MET A 630 -22.38 -12.75 5.65
N VAL A 631 -22.94 -11.99 6.57
CA VAL A 631 -23.46 -10.64 6.31
C VAL A 631 -22.63 -9.65 7.11
N PHE A 632 -22.19 -8.57 6.50
CA PHE A 632 -21.49 -7.51 7.20
C PHE A 632 -22.09 -6.14 6.90
N ALA A 633 -22.02 -5.26 7.89
CA ALA A 633 -22.42 -3.87 7.80
C ALA A 633 -21.30 -2.99 8.36
N ALA A 634 -20.98 -1.89 7.68
CA ALA A 634 -20.02 -0.91 8.15
C ALA A 634 -20.57 0.50 8.00
N GLY A 635 -20.43 1.31 9.05
CA GLY A 635 -20.67 2.75 9.01
C GLY A 635 -19.34 3.47 9.13
N LYS A 636 -18.95 4.22 8.10
CA LYS A 636 -17.75 5.05 8.10
C LYS A 636 -18.16 6.52 8.30
N ASN A 637 -17.34 7.27 9.06
CA ASN A 637 -17.59 8.68 9.33
C ASN A 637 -19.02 8.97 9.86
N MET A 638 -19.42 8.24 10.90
CA MET A 638 -20.77 8.33 11.47
C MET A 638 -21.10 9.69 12.09
N LEU A 639 -20.09 10.51 12.35
CA LEU A 639 -20.26 11.88 12.86
C LEU A 639 -20.42 12.91 11.72
N ASN A 640 -20.31 12.46 10.46
CA ASN A 640 -20.38 13.33 9.26
C ASN A 640 -19.36 14.49 9.30
N GLU A 641 -18.14 14.19 9.75
CA GLU A 641 -17.04 15.14 9.81
C GLU A 641 -16.55 15.51 8.40
N ASN A 642 -16.21 16.76 8.20
CA ASN A 642 -15.56 17.24 6.99
C ASN A 642 -14.03 17.08 7.16
N ILE A 643 -13.50 15.99 6.59
CA ILE A 643 -12.09 15.60 6.79
C ILE A 643 -11.26 16.08 5.60
N ARG A 644 -10.26 16.93 5.89
CA ARG A 644 -9.25 17.37 4.92
C ARG A 644 -7.98 16.54 5.10
N ASN A 645 -7.63 15.78 4.08
CA ASN A 645 -6.49 14.87 4.15
C ASN A 645 -5.18 15.59 3.85
N SER A 646 -4.37 15.85 4.88
CA SER A 646 -3.07 16.54 4.74
C SER A 646 -2.06 15.82 3.86
N THR A 647 -2.19 14.50 3.66
CA THR A 647 -1.29 13.72 2.81
C THR A 647 -1.71 13.72 1.33
N SER A 648 -2.90 14.23 1.01
CA SER A 648 -3.39 14.34 -0.36
C SER A 648 -2.85 15.59 -1.07
N TYR A 649 -2.70 15.51 -2.39
CA TYR A 649 -2.55 16.67 -3.24
C TYR A 649 -3.82 17.52 -3.25
N LEU A 650 -4.98 16.88 -3.14
CA LEU A 650 -6.31 17.53 -3.02
C LEU A 650 -6.66 17.85 -1.56
N ARG A 651 -5.71 18.39 -0.77
CA ARG A 651 -5.93 18.65 0.67
C ARG A 651 -7.04 19.66 0.99
N ASN A 652 -7.33 20.55 0.04
CA ASN A 652 -8.42 21.51 0.16
C ASN A 652 -9.80 20.90 -0.18
N PHE A 653 -9.81 19.61 -0.57
CA PHE A 653 -11.00 18.82 -0.90
C PHE A 653 -11.40 17.89 0.27
N ALA A 654 -12.71 17.65 0.42
CA ALA A 654 -13.27 16.77 1.44
C ALA A 654 -13.05 15.28 1.15
#